data_6416572e32205b11555eccdb28727b49
#
_entry.id   6416572e32205b11555eccdb28727b49
#
_cell.length_a   1.000
_cell.length_b   1.000
_cell.length_c   1.000
_cell.angle_alpha   90.00
_cell.angle_beta   90.00
_cell.angle_gamma   90.00
#
_symmetry.space_group_name_H-M   'P 1'
#
loop_
_entity.id
_entity.type
_entity.pdbx_description
1 polymer ?
#
loop_
_entity_poly.entity_id
_entity_poly.type
_entity_poly.pdbx_seq_one_letter_code
_entity_poly.pdbx_strand_id
1 'polypeptide(L)'
;MDSISSKPIGSEELQRAIAGCVAYLDDNCRETGRFRYLRYLDPERKNPSEYNLLRHAGAIYAVADYALEAGDPAPLSMLRRASGYLMEYVRPLPSQPELSLLWSTASRDGDSQPVGKLGGAGLSLAALSLVEQLMPGTVPLASLQGLARFIGFLQKPDGGFYSRYFPESDCKDPDWLSLYYPGEAAIGLALLFQLDTEQRWLDLALAALRYLATLRQGQPQVEADHWALLATLELYRLRDRIATEVDWTLLLQHGVQIAEGVIGRGYLAGNAGRLPLHFDWLENNRRSTPLATRLEGILALFETLDSRQVNFRSALFQFASQGIRQLSDSQIQKPPFRGGIADLLTAPSPINGQGEVEPSEVRIDYVQHGLSALLRYRRLVGSSYLDKYDLVLSLRLGMEYLCRSQNPIGNFVYGYDWVSDREDRSDGPVRQAGSAWGLALLYAYTGSVDCFSGALRAVDFFAAHSARHSAGGRYIRYPNTDKGLTGTVALVALTLVELLREESGMLDPLKRQTLLAQLQEYITFLLQARHPDGRFHGNFQNTDGGPFGAPSPYFDGESLLCLVKAWKYLGFSELLPVILDAARAGHQHNIEEALRQHVDSDITKGYYQWSSMAFYELATAGQLDQQQRNGYGDNLLFLAHWMIETHRVLKRPKNTAYAYEGLLHALHWSELTGRTESAKLIRRTVEEGMACLISWQVGHPRACSYISQRQPPIRARGGVQNAKNESFLRIDVTQHQMHALILTLKIYFGAQRLSIG
;
A
#
# COMPACT_ATOMS: atom_id res chain seq x y z
N MET A 1 -1.71 -31.15 -6.14
CA MET A 1 -1.64 -29.97 -5.25
C MET A 1 -1.77 -28.76 -6.17
N ASP A 2 -2.99 -28.27 -6.33
CA ASP A 2 -3.21 -27.05 -7.11
C ASP A 2 -2.54 -25.89 -6.36
N SER A 3 -1.63 -25.18 -7.06
CA SER A 3 -0.91 -24.04 -6.50
C SER A 3 -1.91 -23.03 -5.95
N ILE A 4 -1.80 -22.68 -4.67
CA ILE A 4 -2.53 -21.57 -4.03
C ILE A 4 -2.41 -20.39 -4.98
N SER A 5 -3.54 -19.86 -5.43
CA SER A 5 -3.56 -18.72 -6.36
C SER A 5 -2.76 -17.56 -5.75
N SER A 6 -1.63 -17.25 -6.34
CA SER A 6 -0.77 -16.12 -5.91
C SER A 6 -1.38 -14.75 -6.24
N LYS A 7 -2.58 -14.73 -6.81
CA LYS A 7 -3.25 -13.51 -7.24
C LYS A 7 -4.01 -12.86 -6.07
N PRO A 8 -3.73 -11.61 -5.71
CA PRO A 8 -4.51 -10.88 -4.70
C PRO A 8 -6.00 -10.84 -5.04
N ILE A 9 -6.84 -10.75 -3.98
CA ILE A 9 -8.28 -10.64 -4.15
C ILE A 9 -8.64 -9.30 -4.81
N GLY A 10 -9.53 -9.30 -5.81
CA GLY A 10 -10.03 -8.09 -6.44
C GLY A 10 -11.03 -7.34 -5.55
N SER A 11 -11.15 -6.01 -5.72
CA SER A 11 -12.04 -5.16 -4.91
C SER A 11 -13.51 -5.62 -4.93
N GLU A 12 -14.04 -5.99 -6.11
CA GLU A 12 -15.42 -6.49 -6.23
C GLU A 12 -15.60 -7.86 -5.59
N GLU A 13 -14.60 -8.72 -5.68
CA GLU A 13 -14.62 -10.05 -5.06
C GLU A 13 -14.60 -9.93 -3.53
N LEU A 14 -13.74 -9.04 -3.00
CA LEU A 14 -13.69 -8.73 -1.57
C LEU A 14 -15.02 -8.17 -1.06
N GLN A 15 -15.63 -7.25 -1.81
CA GLN A 15 -16.94 -6.70 -1.46
C GLN A 15 -18.05 -7.77 -1.45
N ARG A 16 -18.03 -8.68 -2.44
CA ARG A 16 -18.98 -9.83 -2.46
C ARG A 16 -18.77 -10.78 -1.28
N ALA A 17 -17.51 -11.03 -0.91
CA ALA A 17 -17.21 -11.89 0.24
C ALA A 17 -17.71 -11.28 1.56
N ILE A 18 -17.50 -9.98 1.76
CA ILE A 18 -18.03 -9.24 2.91
C ILE A 18 -19.56 -9.29 2.96
N ALA A 19 -20.22 -8.92 1.86
CA ALA A 19 -21.69 -8.94 1.76
C ALA A 19 -22.25 -10.35 2.00
N GLY A 20 -21.56 -11.38 1.52
CA GLY A 20 -21.91 -12.78 1.77
C GLY A 20 -21.89 -13.13 3.24
N CYS A 21 -20.84 -12.76 4.00
CA CYS A 21 -20.78 -13.00 5.44
C CYS A 21 -21.93 -12.32 6.20
N VAL A 22 -22.20 -11.05 5.89
CA VAL A 22 -23.30 -10.28 6.51
C VAL A 22 -24.64 -10.94 6.24
N ALA A 23 -24.94 -11.30 4.98
CA ALA A 23 -26.17 -11.97 4.59
C ALA A 23 -26.31 -13.33 5.28
N TYR A 24 -25.24 -14.12 5.37
CA TYR A 24 -25.27 -15.40 6.09
C TYR A 24 -25.63 -15.24 7.57
N LEU A 25 -25.06 -14.24 8.26
CA LEU A 25 -25.36 -13.98 9.66
C LEU A 25 -26.81 -13.51 9.85
N ASP A 26 -27.33 -12.64 8.98
CA ASP A 26 -28.73 -12.19 9.02
C ASP A 26 -29.70 -13.34 8.77
N ASP A 27 -29.52 -14.15 7.73
CA ASP A 27 -30.33 -15.32 7.40
C ASP A 27 -30.37 -16.38 8.54
N ASN A 28 -29.30 -16.43 9.35
CA ASN A 28 -29.18 -17.34 10.48
C ASN A 28 -29.57 -16.72 11.82
N CYS A 29 -29.95 -15.43 11.88
CA CYS A 29 -30.52 -14.77 13.04
C CYS A 29 -32.05 -14.97 13.05
N ARG A 30 -32.57 -15.71 14.04
CA ARG A 30 -34.02 -15.99 14.20
C ARG A 30 -34.77 -14.72 14.62
N GLU A 31 -36.08 -14.76 14.52
CA GLU A 31 -36.97 -13.71 15.03
C GLU A 31 -36.72 -13.36 16.51
N THR A 32 -36.36 -14.39 17.32
CA THR A 32 -35.99 -14.21 18.73
C THR A 32 -34.65 -13.53 18.96
N GLY A 33 -33.88 -13.22 17.92
CA GLY A 33 -32.50 -12.71 17.99
C GLY A 33 -31.45 -13.80 18.19
N ARG A 34 -31.82 -15.03 18.53
CA ARG A 34 -30.89 -16.13 18.68
C ARG A 34 -30.40 -16.62 17.33
N PHE A 35 -29.09 -16.78 17.13
CA PHE A 35 -28.52 -17.34 15.88
C PHE A 35 -28.76 -18.88 15.80
N ARG A 36 -28.78 -19.42 14.57
CA ARG A 36 -28.49 -20.82 14.32
C ARG A 36 -26.97 -21.00 14.47
N TYR A 37 -26.57 -21.39 15.67
CA TYR A 37 -25.19 -21.32 16.17
C TYR A 37 -24.16 -22.09 15.34
N LEU A 38 -24.52 -23.37 15.04
CA LEU A 38 -23.71 -24.31 14.27
C LEU A 38 -24.58 -25.09 13.33
N ARG A 39 -24.15 -25.29 12.08
CA ARG A 39 -24.83 -26.07 11.07
C ARG A 39 -23.81 -26.96 10.36
N TYR A 40 -24.08 -28.29 10.39
CA TYR A 40 -23.30 -29.23 9.61
C TYR A 40 -23.63 -29.08 8.12
N LEU A 41 -22.62 -29.23 7.25
CA LEU A 41 -22.83 -29.26 5.79
C LEU A 41 -23.52 -30.54 5.35
N ASP A 42 -23.36 -31.62 6.11
CA ASP A 42 -24.09 -32.89 5.94
C ASP A 42 -25.53 -32.71 6.46
N PRO A 43 -26.57 -32.81 5.60
CA PRO A 43 -27.98 -32.66 6.00
C PRO A 43 -28.47 -33.79 6.88
N GLU A 44 -27.85 -34.97 6.88
CA GLU A 44 -28.23 -36.13 7.71
C GLU A 44 -27.81 -35.91 9.18
N ARG A 45 -26.89 -35.00 9.42
CA ARG A 45 -26.35 -34.75 10.76
C ARG A 45 -27.18 -33.72 11.52
N LYS A 46 -27.62 -34.08 12.73
CA LYS A 46 -28.35 -33.15 13.62
C LYS A 46 -27.43 -32.10 14.20
N ASN A 47 -27.84 -30.84 14.08
CA ASN A 47 -27.13 -29.73 14.69
C ASN A 47 -27.21 -29.82 16.23
N PRO A 48 -26.12 -29.50 16.96
CA PRO A 48 -26.09 -29.53 18.42
C PRO A 48 -27.01 -28.45 19.01
N SER A 49 -27.54 -28.74 20.21
CA SER A 49 -28.33 -27.76 20.98
C SER A 49 -27.51 -26.74 21.74
N GLU A 50 -26.20 -26.96 21.87
CA GLU A 50 -25.28 -26.08 22.56
C GLU A 50 -25.31 -24.67 21.99
N TYR A 51 -25.10 -23.67 22.88
CA TYR A 51 -25.07 -22.28 22.50
C TYR A 51 -23.99 -21.52 23.29
N ASN A 52 -23.27 -20.62 22.64
CA ASN A 52 -22.22 -19.86 23.27
C ASN A 52 -22.49 -18.34 23.11
N LEU A 53 -22.83 -17.67 24.20
CA LEU A 53 -23.15 -16.25 24.24
C LEU A 53 -21.95 -15.36 23.88
N LEU A 54 -20.70 -15.77 24.19
CA LEU A 54 -19.52 -15.03 23.79
C LEU A 54 -19.40 -14.95 22.27
N ARG A 55 -19.62 -16.09 21.57
CA ARG A 55 -19.62 -16.11 20.09
C ARG A 55 -20.81 -15.37 19.48
N HIS A 56 -21.94 -15.36 20.20
CA HIS A 56 -23.10 -14.54 19.83
C HIS A 56 -22.72 -13.04 19.86
N ALA A 57 -22.06 -12.57 20.93
CA ALA A 57 -21.57 -11.21 21.03
C ALA A 57 -20.54 -10.89 19.92
N GLY A 58 -19.65 -11.84 19.58
CA GLY A 58 -18.72 -11.69 18.47
C GLY A 58 -19.40 -11.48 17.12
N ALA A 59 -20.48 -12.20 16.84
CA ALA A 59 -21.25 -12.00 15.61
C ALA A 59 -21.88 -10.59 15.54
N ILE A 60 -22.44 -10.10 16.66
CA ILE A 60 -22.95 -8.72 16.75
C ILE A 60 -21.83 -7.73 16.53
N TYR A 61 -20.66 -7.92 17.19
CA TYR A 61 -19.50 -7.03 17.07
C TYR A 61 -19.07 -6.84 15.60
N ALA A 62 -18.89 -7.94 14.87
CA ALA A 62 -18.40 -7.86 13.48
C ALA A 62 -19.43 -7.22 12.53
N VAL A 63 -20.73 -7.50 12.71
CA VAL A 63 -21.77 -6.89 11.87
C VAL A 63 -22.01 -5.42 12.24
N ALA A 64 -21.92 -5.05 13.51
CA ALA A 64 -22.02 -3.65 13.91
C ALA A 64 -20.83 -2.83 13.38
N ASP A 65 -19.60 -3.38 13.42
CA ASP A 65 -18.40 -2.76 12.82
C ASP A 65 -18.57 -2.56 11.30
N TYR A 66 -19.14 -3.56 10.60
CA TYR A 66 -19.50 -3.42 9.18
C TYR A 66 -20.51 -2.29 8.94
N ALA A 67 -21.59 -2.26 9.71
CA ALA A 67 -22.67 -1.29 9.52
C ALA A 67 -22.22 0.15 9.78
N LEU A 68 -21.38 0.36 10.79
CA LEU A 68 -20.77 1.66 11.09
C LEU A 68 -19.86 2.15 9.95
N GLU A 69 -19.05 1.25 9.39
CA GLU A 69 -18.13 1.60 8.31
C GLU A 69 -18.85 1.83 6.97
N ALA A 70 -19.79 0.96 6.64
CA ALA A 70 -20.47 0.99 5.35
C ALA A 70 -21.61 2.02 5.30
N GLY A 71 -22.11 2.49 6.45
CA GLY A 71 -23.34 3.26 6.54
C GLY A 71 -24.56 2.46 6.02
N ASP A 72 -24.48 1.14 6.05
CA ASP A 72 -25.51 0.23 5.48
C ASP A 72 -26.62 -0.03 6.51
N PRO A 73 -27.87 0.37 6.24
CA PRO A 73 -28.99 0.14 7.15
C PRO A 73 -29.52 -1.31 7.11
N ALA A 74 -29.12 -2.12 6.12
CA ALA A 74 -29.70 -3.46 5.94
C ALA A 74 -29.59 -4.36 7.19
N PRO A 75 -28.44 -4.45 7.91
CA PRO A 75 -28.32 -5.33 9.07
C PRO A 75 -28.91 -4.78 10.37
N LEU A 76 -29.45 -3.54 10.39
CA LEU A 76 -29.91 -2.91 11.64
C LEU A 76 -31.03 -3.69 12.34
N SER A 77 -31.94 -4.27 11.57
CA SER A 77 -33.03 -5.11 12.13
C SER A 77 -32.50 -6.36 12.83
N MET A 78 -31.55 -7.03 12.21
CA MET A 78 -30.88 -8.19 12.79
C MET A 78 -30.08 -7.80 14.05
N LEU A 79 -29.31 -6.72 13.98
CA LEU A 79 -28.54 -6.20 15.13
C LEU A 79 -29.44 -5.88 16.33
N ARG A 80 -30.62 -5.27 16.10
CA ARG A 80 -31.58 -5.00 17.15
C ARG A 80 -32.13 -6.26 17.80
N ARG A 81 -32.50 -7.29 17.00
CA ARG A 81 -32.96 -8.58 17.54
C ARG A 81 -31.85 -9.30 18.30
N ALA A 82 -30.66 -9.41 17.70
CA ALA A 82 -29.54 -10.14 18.30
C ALA A 82 -29.03 -9.46 19.61
N SER A 83 -28.92 -8.13 19.63
CA SER A 83 -28.54 -7.39 20.86
C SER A 83 -29.63 -7.51 21.93
N GLY A 84 -30.91 -7.47 21.57
CA GLY A 84 -32.02 -7.71 22.49
C GLY A 84 -31.92 -9.09 23.17
N TYR A 85 -31.67 -10.14 22.38
CA TYR A 85 -31.45 -11.49 22.92
C TYR A 85 -30.22 -11.56 23.86
N LEU A 86 -29.11 -10.90 23.49
CA LEU A 86 -27.92 -10.88 24.34
C LEU A 86 -28.20 -10.15 25.68
N MET A 87 -28.97 -9.07 25.64
CA MET A 87 -29.33 -8.27 26.82
C MET A 87 -30.19 -9.05 27.83
N GLU A 88 -30.92 -10.08 27.43
CA GLU A 88 -31.66 -10.96 28.37
C GLU A 88 -30.72 -11.67 29.36
N TYR A 89 -29.45 -11.85 28.97
CA TYR A 89 -28.39 -12.50 29.76
C TYR A 89 -27.45 -11.52 30.45
N VAL A 90 -27.52 -10.22 30.13
CA VAL A 90 -26.77 -9.16 30.82
C VAL A 90 -27.61 -8.67 31.98
N ARG A 91 -27.29 -9.14 33.19
CA ARG A 91 -28.07 -8.81 34.39
C ARG A 91 -27.17 -8.43 35.54
N PRO A 92 -27.67 -7.58 36.46
CA PRO A 92 -26.96 -7.21 37.68
C PRO A 92 -26.61 -8.42 38.55
N LEU A 93 -25.50 -8.34 39.27
CA LEU A 93 -25.15 -9.28 40.32
C LEU A 93 -26.02 -8.93 41.57
N PRO A 94 -26.81 -9.89 42.09
CA PRO A 94 -27.73 -9.58 43.20
C PRO A 94 -27.06 -9.04 44.44
N SER A 95 -25.83 -9.49 44.76
CA SER A 95 -25.05 -9.01 45.92
C SER A 95 -24.38 -7.65 45.70
N GLN A 96 -24.18 -7.23 44.43
CA GLN A 96 -23.53 -6.00 44.02
C GLN A 96 -24.22 -5.46 42.76
N PRO A 97 -25.40 -4.81 42.87
CA PRO A 97 -26.24 -4.43 41.72
C PRO A 97 -25.61 -3.47 40.73
N GLU A 98 -24.55 -2.76 41.12
CA GLU A 98 -23.74 -1.92 40.22
C GLU A 98 -22.89 -2.70 39.23
N LEU A 99 -22.64 -4.00 39.47
CA LEU A 99 -21.94 -4.90 38.56
C LEU A 99 -22.94 -5.67 37.67
N SER A 100 -22.76 -5.67 36.37
CA SER A 100 -23.54 -6.48 35.45
C SER A 100 -22.67 -7.56 34.85
N LEU A 101 -23.19 -8.80 34.77
CA LEU A 101 -22.52 -9.96 34.21
C LEU A 101 -23.26 -10.45 32.98
N LEU A 102 -22.51 -10.98 32.01
CA LEU A 102 -23.09 -11.91 31.04
C LEU A 102 -23.20 -13.27 31.73
N TRP A 103 -24.41 -13.63 32.16
CA TRP A 103 -24.68 -14.88 32.87
C TRP A 103 -24.57 -16.07 31.92
N SER A 104 -23.72 -17.02 32.27
CA SER A 104 -23.52 -18.29 31.58
C SER A 104 -23.33 -19.41 32.58
N THR A 105 -23.10 -20.65 32.10
CA THR A 105 -22.80 -21.79 32.94
C THR A 105 -21.39 -22.34 32.65
N ALA A 106 -20.75 -22.88 33.66
CA ALA A 106 -19.48 -23.63 33.51
C ALA A 106 -19.46 -24.81 34.49
N SER A 107 -18.75 -25.85 34.12
CA SER A 107 -18.49 -26.98 35.04
C SER A 107 -17.43 -26.58 36.04
N ARG A 108 -17.72 -26.86 37.35
CA ARG A 108 -16.76 -26.76 38.44
C ARG A 108 -17.03 -27.93 39.40
N ASP A 109 -16.00 -28.65 39.77
CA ASP A 109 -16.10 -29.82 40.67
C ASP A 109 -17.14 -30.87 40.22
N GLY A 110 -17.35 -30.97 38.87
CA GLY A 110 -18.31 -31.89 38.27
C GLY A 110 -19.73 -31.35 38.07
N ASP A 111 -20.08 -30.22 38.69
CA ASP A 111 -21.41 -29.61 38.62
C ASP A 111 -21.42 -28.40 37.68
N SER A 112 -22.57 -28.18 37.02
CA SER A 112 -22.81 -27.00 36.19
C SER A 112 -23.27 -25.83 37.07
N GLN A 113 -22.47 -24.76 37.14
CA GLN A 113 -22.75 -23.60 37.98
C GLN A 113 -22.88 -22.32 37.16
N PRO A 114 -23.68 -21.33 37.63
CA PRO A 114 -23.67 -20.00 37.07
C PRO A 114 -22.27 -19.36 37.16
N VAL A 115 -21.86 -18.71 36.08
CA VAL A 115 -20.53 -18.09 36.00
C VAL A 115 -20.57 -16.78 35.23
N GLY A 116 -19.88 -15.75 35.73
CA GLY A 116 -19.48 -14.57 34.99
C GLY A 116 -18.07 -14.76 34.41
N LYS A 117 -17.95 -14.73 33.08
CA LYS A 117 -16.67 -14.85 32.37
C LYS A 117 -16.18 -13.46 31.93
N LEU A 118 -14.90 -13.18 32.15
CA LEU A 118 -14.26 -11.93 31.74
C LEU A 118 -14.46 -11.64 30.23
N GLY A 119 -14.18 -12.64 29.38
CA GLY A 119 -14.35 -12.49 27.94
C GLY A 119 -15.80 -12.31 27.52
N GLY A 120 -16.75 -12.96 28.25
CA GLY A 120 -18.18 -12.74 28.03
C GLY A 120 -18.58 -11.29 28.29
N ALA A 121 -18.11 -10.71 29.40
CA ALA A 121 -18.33 -9.29 29.71
C ALA A 121 -17.64 -8.38 28.68
N GLY A 122 -16.35 -8.65 28.37
CA GLY A 122 -15.56 -7.83 27.44
C GLY A 122 -16.13 -7.77 26.04
N LEU A 123 -16.42 -8.94 25.43
CA LEU A 123 -16.93 -8.98 24.07
C LEU A 123 -18.39 -8.51 23.97
N SER A 124 -19.22 -8.75 25.02
CA SER A 124 -20.56 -8.16 25.07
C SER A 124 -20.50 -6.64 25.20
N LEU A 125 -19.59 -6.11 26.02
CA LEU A 125 -19.36 -4.68 26.13
C LEU A 125 -18.94 -4.08 24.78
N ALA A 126 -17.98 -4.71 24.07
CA ALA A 126 -17.56 -4.25 22.76
C ALA A 126 -18.70 -4.23 21.73
N ALA A 127 -19.44 -5.34 21.63
CA ALA A 127 -20.55 -5.50 20.68
C ALA A 127 -21.69 -4.51 20.95
N LEU A 128 -22.11 -4.41 22.22
CA LEU A 128 -23.23 -3.56 22.62
C LEU A 128 -22.87 -2.07 22.56
N SER A 129 -21.59 -1.69 22.80
CA SER A 129 -21.12 -0.32 22.62
C SER A 129 -21.18 0.11 21.15
N LEU A 130 -20.80 -0.75 20.19
CA LEU A 130 -20.94 -0.46 18.76
C LEU A 130 -22.41 -0.35 18.34
N VAL A 131 -23.28 -1.22 18.90
CA VAL A 131 -24.73 -1.14 18.62
C VAL A 131 -25.32 0.17 19.15
N GLU A 132 -24.93 0.64 20.34
CA GLU A 132 -25.39 1.90 20.88
C GLU A 132 -24.85 3.11 20.08
N GLN A 133 -23.60 3.05 19.60
CA GLN A 133 -23.07 4.07 18.67
C GLN A 133 -23.87 4.13 17.37
N LEU A 134 -24.25 2.96 16.82
CA LEU A 134 -24.97 2.84 15.55
C LEU A 134 -26.46 3.20 15.68
N MET A 135 -27.07 2.82 16.80
CA MET A 135 -28.50 2.99 17.08
C MET A 135 -28.70 3.52 18.51
N PRO A 136 -28.47 4.81 18.76
CA PRO A 136 -28.58 5.40 20.09
C PRO A 136 -29.93 5.11 20.78
N GLY A 137 -29.87 4.75 22.06
CA GLY A 137 -31.03 4.37 22.87
C GLY A 137 -31.44 2.91 22.76
N THR A 138 -30.69 2.07 22.03
CA THR A 138 -30.96 0.63 21.93
C THR A 138 -30.43 -0.13 23.13
N VAL A 139 -29.29 0.27 23.70
CA VAL A 139 -28.64 -0.36 24.85
C VAL A 139 -28.50 0.63 25.99
N PRO A 140 -29.06 0.38 27.20
CA PRO A 140 -28.91 1.29 28.33
C PRO A 140 -27.43 1.47 28.72
N LEU A 141 -26.95 2.71 28.78
CA LEU A 141 -25.57 3.02 29.16
C LEU A 141 -25.22 2.45 30.55
N ALA A 142 -26.16 2.43 31.49
CA ALA A 142 -25.98 1.85 32.83
C ALA A 142 -25.61 0.35 32.77
N SER A 143 -26.15 -0.42 31.80
CA SER A 143 -25.82 -1.83 31.61
C SER A 143 -24.40 -1.98 31.06
N LEU A 144 -23.98 -1.14 30.12
CA LEU A 144 -22.61 -1.10 29.60
C LEU A 144 -21.61 -0.77 30.70
N GLN A 145 -21.88 0.28 31.49
CA GLN A 145 -21.07 0.63 32.64
C GLN A 145 -21.04 -0.45 33.72
N GLY A 146 -22.14 -1.19 33.90
CA GLY A 146 -22.19 -2.36 34.79
C GLY A 146 -21.25 -3.47 34.37
N LEU A 147 -21.21 -3.80 33.08
CA LEU A 147 -20.24 -4.74 32.50
C LEU A 147 -18.79 -4.25 32.68
N ALA A 148 -18.54 -2.98 32.45
CA ALA A 148 -17.20 -2.40 32.63
C ALA A 148 -16.75 -2.42 34.10
N ARG A 149 -17.63 -2.13 35.05
CA ARG A 149 -17.35 -2.27 36.48
C ARG A 149 -17.04 -3.73 36.85
N PHE A 150 -17.78 -4.68 36.31
CA PHE A 150 -17.48 -6.10 36.52
C PHE A 150 -16.11 -6.50 35.97
N ILE A 151 -15.70 -5.98 34.80
CA ILE A 151 -14.34 -6.16 34.29
C ILE A 151 -13.31 -5.61 35.29
N GLY A 152 -13.51 -4.38 35.80
CA GLY A 152 -12.66 -3.80 36.82
C GLY A 152 -12.65 -4.61 38.15
N PHE A 153 -13.78 -5.19 38.54
CA PHE A 153 -13.85 -6.07 39.71
C PHE A 153 -12.98 -7.33 39.53
N LEU A 154 -12.83 -7.85 38.28
CA LEU A 154 -11.98 -9.00 38.00
C LEU A 154 -10.50 -8.64 37.83
N GLN A 155 -10.14 -7.34 37.73
CA GLN A 155 -8.75 -6.95 37.55
C GLN A 155 -7.94 -7.12 38.83
N LYS A 156 -6.71 -7.60 38.69
CA LYS A 156 -5.73 -7.73 39.75
C LYS A 156 -4.90 -6.44 39.90
N PRO A 157 -4.25 -6.20 41.06
CA PRO A 157 -3.41 -5.01 41.26
C PRO A 157 -2.26 -4.85 40.27
N ASP A 158 -1.79 -5.94 39.69
CA ASP A 158 -0.73 -5.97 38.68
C ASP A 158 -1.22 -5.68 37.24
N GLY A 159 -2.54 -5.49 37.08
CA GLY A 159 -3.20 -5.29 35.79
C GLY A 159 -3.71 -6.57 35.12
N GLY A 160 -3.30 -7.73 35.57
CA GLY A 160 -3.84 -9.01 35.10
C GLY A 160 -5.29 -9.22 35.54
N PHE A 161 -5.89 -10.33 35.13
CA PHE A 161 -7.29 -10.62 35.43
C PHE A 161 -7.50 -12.02 36.00
N TYR A 162 -8.57 -12.15 36.78
CA TYR A 162 -9.27 -13.42 36.94
C TYR A 162 -10.19 -13.64 35.74
N SER A 163 -10.16 -14.82 35.13
CA SER A 163 -10.94 -15.09 33.92
C SER A 163 -12.38 -15.55 34.18
N ARG A 164 -12.68 -15.99 35.41
CA ARG A 164 -14.01 -16.46 35.86
C ARG A 164 -14.35 -15.98 37.25
N TYR A 165 -15.63 -15.77 37.47
CA TYR A 165 -16.22 -15.52 38.78
C TYR A 165 -17.48 -16.38 38.97
N PHE A 166 -17.56 -17.08 40.09
CA PHE A 166 -18.68 -17.92 40.47
C PHE A 166 -19.53 -17.19 41.53
N PRO A 167 -20.68 -16.62 41.15
CA PRO A 167 -21.48 -15.77 42.07
C PRO A 167 -22.02 -16.49 43.29
N GLU A 168 -22.36 -17.78 43.16
CA GLU A 168 -22.93 -18.60 44.28
C GLU A 168 -21.93 -18.79 45.43
N SER A 169 -20.64 -18.90 45.09
CA SER A 169 -19.59 -19.10 46.08
C SER A 169 -18.75 -17.84 46.32
N ASP A 170 -19.12 -16.71 45.70
CA ASP A 170 -18.36 -15.46 45.73
C ASP A 170 -16.85 -15.66 45.44
N CYS A 171 -16.54 -16.50 44.43
CA CYS A 171 -15.18 -16.95 44.19
C CYS A 171 -14.67 -16.51 42.82
N LYS A 172 -13.53 -15.80 42.76
CA LYS A 172 -12.75 -15.59 41.57
C LYS A 172 -11.83 -16.78 41.34
N ASP A 173 -11.87 -17.38 40.14
CA ASP A 173 -11.08 -18.56 39.79
C ASP A 173 -9.59 -18.19 39.60
N PRO A 174 -8.66 -18.62 40.47
CA PRO A 174 -7.27 -18.28 40.34
C PRO A 174 -6.51 -19.13 39.31
N ASP A 175 -7.01 -20.32 38.98
CA ASP A 175 -6.29 -21.36 38.30
C ASP A 175 -6.59 -21.39 36.80
N TRP A 176 -7.78 -20.93 36.40
CA TRP A 176 -8.15 -20.92 35.01
C TRP A 176 -7.96 -19.55 34.36
N LEU A 177 -7.02 -19.49 33.43
CA LEU A 177 -6.69 -18.26 32.67
C LEU A 177 -6.97 -18.45 31.18
N SER A 178 -7.60 -17.46 30.57
CA SER A 178 -7.83 -17.43 29.14
C SER A 178 -6.81 -16.54 28.43
N LEU A 179 -6.27 -16.99 27.32
CA LEU A 179 -5.38 -16.22 26.47
C LEU A 179 -6.05 -14.94 25.94
N TYR A 180 -7.33 -15.02 25.55
CA TYR A 180 -8.03 -13.97 24.78
C TYR A 180 -8.80 -12.98 25.65
N TYR A 181 -9.30 -13.41 26.82
CA TYR A 181 -10.22 -12.61 27.64
C TYR A 181 -9.66 -11.23 28.05
N PRO A 182 -8.37 -11.09 28.39
CA PRO A 182 -7.82 -9.76 28.70
C PRO A 182 -7.90 -8.78 27.53
N GLY A 183 -7.63 -9.24 26.30
CA GLY A 183 -7.78 -8.43 25.09
C GLY A 183 -9.24 -8.08 24.77
N GLU A 184 -10.17 -9.06 24.91
CA GLU A 184 -11.61 -8.83 24.75
C GLU A 184 -12.15 -7.81 25.78
N ALA A 185 -11.65 -7.84 27.01
CA ALA A 185 -12.00 -6.86 28.05
C ALA A 185 -11.46 -5.46 27.69
N ALA A 186 -10.19 -5.38 27.26
CA ALA A 186 -9.55 -4.12 26.93
C ALA A 186 -10.21 -3.41 25.74
N ILE A 187 -10.59 -4.13 24.69
CA ILE A 187 -11.31 -3.53 23.55
C ILE A 187 -12.73 -3.08 23.94
N GLY A 188 -13.44 -3.85 24.76
CA GLY A 188 -14.75 -3.45 25.26
C GLY A 188 -14.70 -2.15 26.07
N LEU A 189 -13.73 -2.01 26.96
CA LEU A 189 -13.49 -0.78 27.74
C LEU A 189 -13.15 0.42 26.84
N ALA A 190 -12.30 0.24 25.82
CA ALA A 190 -11.94 1.30 24.89
C ALA A 190 -13.15 1.79 24.07
N LEU A 191 -14.04 0.88 23.65
CA LEU A 191 -15.26 1.23 22.93
C LEU A 191 -16.31 1.91 23.82
N LEU A 192 -16.46 1.50 25.10
CA LEU A 192 -17.31 2.20 26.06
C LEU A 192 -16.85 3.64 26.29
N PHE A 193 -15.53 3.86 26.40
CA PHE A 193 -14.98 5.22 26.54
C PHE A 193 -15.45 6.16 25.43
N GLN A 194 -15.68 5.66 24.23
CA GLN A 194 -16.15 6.49 23.12
C GLN A 194 -17.60 6.99 23.33
N LEU A 195 -18.38 6.34 24.20
CA LEU A 195 -19.76 6.70 24.52
C LEU A 195 -19.85 7.65 25.72
N ASP A 196 -19.10 7.39 26.83
CA ASP A 196 -19.25 8.12 28.07
C ASP A 196 -18.02 8.95 28.48
N THR A 197 -16.90 8.80 27.80
CA THR A 197 -15.64 9.53 28.02
C THR A 197 -15.00 9.39 29.40
N GLU A 198 -15.37 8.36 30.19
CA GLU A 198 -14.79 8.12 31.49
C GLU A 198 -13.38 7.53 31.44
N GLN A 199 -12.35 8.26 31.80
CA GLN A 199 -10.94 7.88 31.72
C GLN A 199 -10.61 6.54 32.40
N ARG A 200 -11.29 6.21 33.50
CA ARG A 200 -11.08 4.94 34.22
C ARG A 200 -11.15 3.69 33.31
N TRP A 201 -11.96 3.73 32.23
CA TRP A 201 -12.05 2.60 31.31
C TRP A 201 -10.76 2.42 30.50
N LEU A 202 -10.16 3.51 30.06
CA LEU A 202 -8.86 3.47 29.39
C LEU A 202 -7.74 3.04 30.34
N ASP A 203 -7.77 3.48 31.61
CA ASP A 203 -6.77 3.08 32.61
C ASP A 203 -6.79 1.58 32.87
N LEU A 204 -7.99 0.97 33.02
CA LEU A 204 -8.15 -0.48 33.15
C LEU A 204 -7.64 -1.25 31.91
N ALA A 205 -7.99 -0.78 30.71
CA ALA A 205 -7.55 -1.38 29.46
C ALA A 205 -6.03 -1.29 29.26
N LEU A 206 -5.43 -0.15 29.56
CA LEU A 206 -3.97 0.05 29.50
C LEU A 206 -3.24 -0.81 30.52
N ALA A 207 -3.75 -0.93 31.75
CA ALA A 207 -3.18 -1.79 32.78
C ALA A 207 -3.14 -3.26 32.30
N ALA A 208 -4.22 -3.72 31.65
CA ALA A 208 -4.29 -5.07 31.09
C ALA A 208 -3.24 -5.31 29.99
N LEU A 209 -3.14 -4.41 29.02
CA LEU A 209 -2.18 -4.56 27.92
C LEU A 209 -0.73 -4.41 28.39
N ARG A 210 -0.46 -3.53 29.33
CA ARG A 210 0.86 -3.38 29.97
C ARG A 210 1.26 -4.66 30.71
N TYR A 211 0.34 -5.24 31.46
CA TYR A 211 0.55 -6.53 32.12
C TYR A 211 0.93 -7.63 31.12
N LEU A 212 0.15 -7.80 30.04
CA LEU A 212 0.43 -8.80 29.01
C LEU A 212 1.79 -8.55 28.33
N ALA A 213 2.09 -7.31 27.98
CA ALA A 213 3.35 -6.94 27.36
C ALA A 213 4.56 -7.24 28.26
N THR A 214 4.47 -6.88 29.54
CA THR A 214 5.53 -7.16 30.53
C THR A 214 5.71 -8.65 30.78
N LEU A 215 4.60 -9.38 30.94
CA LEU A 215 4.61 -10.83 31.17
C LEU A 215 5.27 -11.61 30.01
N ARG A 216 5.07 -11.15 28.78
CA ARG A 216 5.55 -11.82 27.56
C ARG A 216 6.90 -11.28 27.06
N GLN A 217 7.40 -10.21 27.68
CA GLN A 217 8.68 -9.60 27.27
C GLN A 217 9.83 -10.61 27.38
N GLY A 218 10.63 -10.73 26.33
CA GLY A 218 11.78 -11.64 26.26
C GLY A 218 11.43 -13.12 26.10
N GLN A 219 10.16 -13.50 26.06
CA GLN A 219 9.78 -14.89 25.77
C GLN A 219 10.16 -15.27 24.33
N PRO A 220 10.70 -16.48 24.12
CA PRO A 220 11.14 -16.91 22.80
C PRO A 220 9.98 -17.12 21.81
N GLN A 221 8.79 -17.40 22.31
CA GLN A 221 7.56 -17.55 21.51
C GLN A 221 6.39 -17.00 22.28
N VAL A 222 5.58 -16.18 21.60
CA VAL A 222 4.35 -15.60 22.13
C VAL A 222 3.19 -16.15 21.31
N GLU A 223 2.11 -16.54 22.00
CA GLU A 223 0.91 -17.07 21.34
C GLU A 223 0.19 -15.99 20.52
N ALA A 224 -0.54 -16.42 19.50
CA ALA A 224 -1.24 -15.56 18.56
C ALA A 224 -2.50 -14.91 19.21
N ASP A 225 -2.26 -13.91 20.05
CA ASP A 225 -3.31 -13.18 20.76
C ASP A 225 -3.82 -11.99 19.91
N HIS A 226 -4.75 -12.28 19.03
CA HIS A 226 -5.33 -11.27 18.14
C HIS A 226 -6.15 -10.21 18.89
N TRP A 227 -6.79 -10.55 20.02
CA TRP A 227 -7.55 -9.59 20.80
C TRP A 227 -6.67 -8.55 21.47
N ALA A 228 -5.47 -8.93 21.94
CA ALA A 228 -4.50 -7.97 22.44
C ALA A 228 -4.05 -7.00 21.34
N LEU A 229 -3.89 -7.47 20.09
CA LEU A 229 -3.55 -6.61 18.95
C LEU A 229 -4.70 -5.66 18.58
N LEU A 230 -5.94 -6.15 18.58
CA LEU A 230 -7.13 -5.34 18.33
C LEU A 230 -7.32 -4.25 19.41
N ALA A 231 -7.16 -4.60 20.68
CA ALA A 231 -7.25 -3.66 21.79
C ALA A 231 -6.12 -2.62 21.72
N THR A 232 -4.90 -3.01 21.38
CA THR A 232 -3.78 -2.09 21.18
C THR A 232 -4.10 -1.07 20.08
N LEU A 233 -4.68 -1.50 18.97
CA LEU A 233 -5.09 -0.59 17.89
C LEU A 233 -6.15 0.41 18.37
N GLU A 234 -7.20 -0.03 19.07
CA GLU A 234 -8.25 0.88 19.56
C GLU A 234 -7.70 1.92 20.55
N LEU A 235 -6.84 1.51 21.48
CA LEU A 235 -6.18 2.45 22.38
C LEU A 235 -5.22 3.39 21.65
N TYR A 236 -4.51 2.89 20.62
CA TYR A 236 -3.63 3.73 19.82
C TYR A 236 -4.39 4.80 19.01
N ARG A 237 -5.60 4.48 18.55
CA ARG A 237 -6.51 5.44 17.91
C ARG A 237 -6.98 6.52 18.88
N LEU A 238 -7.12 6.16 20.17
CA LEU A 238 -7.53 7.06 21.24
C LEU A 238 -6.37 7.77 21.95
N ARG A 239 -5.11 7.59 21.53
CA ARG A 239 -3.90 8.04 22.21
C ARG A 239 -3.90 9.52 22.61
N ASP A 240 -4.48 10.39 21.77
CA ASP A 240 -4.57 11.83 22.02
C ASP A 240 -5.67 12.19 23.06
N ARG A 241 -6.49 11.23 23.48
CA ARG A 241 -7.57 11.34 24.47
C ARG A 241 -7.24 10.63 25.78
N ILE A 242 -6.10 9.94 25.87
CA ILE A 242 -5.64 9.25 27.07
C ILE A 242 -4.92 10.26 27.96
N ALA A 243 -5.40 10.41 29.20
CA ALA A 243 -4.81 11.35 30.16
C ALA A 243 -3.50 10.83 30.80
N THR A 244 -3.32 9.51 30.87
CA THR A 244 -2.16 8.85 31.49
C THR A 244 -1.03 8.69 30.49
N GLU A 245 0.22 8.86 30.90
CA GLU A 245 1.39 8.58 30.06
C GLU A 245 1.47 7.09 29.71
N VAL A 246 1.66 6.79 28.42
CA VAL A 246 1.66 5.43 27.88
C VAL A 246 3.00 5.13 27.20
N ASP A 247 3.64 4.04 27.63
CA ASP A 247 4.78 3.48 26.90
C ASP A 247 4.31 2.72 25.65
N TRP A 248 4.09 3.47 24.57
CA TRP A 248 3.71 2.89 23.28
C TRP A 248 4.80 1.98 22.70
N THR A 249 6.07 2.17 23.04
CA THR A 249 7.16 1.33 22.59
C THR A 249 7.00 -0.10 23.11
N LEU A 250 6.70 -0.24 24.39
CA LEU A 250 6.43 -1.55 25.02
C LEU A 250 5.24 -2.25 24.37
N LEU A 251 4.11 -1.54 24.17
CA LEU A 251 2.90 -2.14 23.59
C LEU A 251 3.10 -2.53 22.11
N LEU A 252 3.77 -1.70 21.33
CA LEU A 252 4.07 -2.02 19.93
C LEU A 252 5.09 -3.16 19.79
N GLN A 253 6.10 -3.22 20.65
CA GLN A 253 7.04 -4.37 20.71
C GLN A 253 6.32 -5.67 21.05
N HIS A 254 5.38 -5.66 21.99
CA HIS A 254 4.53 -6.81 22.29
C HIS A 254 3.72 -7.24 21.04
N GLY A 255 3.15 -6.28 20.31
CA GLY A 255 2.46 -6.58 19.05
C GLY A 255 3.37 -7.24 18.01
N VAL A 256 4.61 -6.75 17.87
CA VAL A 256 5.61 -7.34 16.99
C VAL A 256 5.96 -8.77 17.41
N GLN A 257 6.14 -9.05 18.71
CA GLN A 257 6.40 -10.41 19.21
C GLN A 257 5.26 -11.38 18.88
N ILE A 258 4.01 -10.96 19.04
CA ILE A 258 2.84 -11.79 18.65
C ILE A 258 2.88 -12.09 17.15
N ALA A 259 3.12 -11.07 16.32
CA ALA A 259 3.16 -11.22 14.87
C ALA A 259 4.31 -12.11 14.39
N GLU A 260 5.51 -12.03 14.99
CA GLU A 260 6.63 -12.92 14.71
C GLU A 260 6.31 -14.38 14.99
N GLY A 261 5.50 -14.65 16.02
CA GLY A 261 4.98 -16.00 16.30
C GLY A 261 4.04 -16.52 15.20
N VAL A 262 3.46 -15.65 14.41
CA VAL A 262 2.53 -15.99 13.31
C VAL A 262 3.25 -16.10 11.96
N ILE A 263 4.00 -15.06 11.58
CA ILE A 263 4.61 -14.95 10.24
C ILE A 263 6.02 -15.56 10.17
N GLY A 264 6.64 -15.86 11.31
CA GLY A 264 8.03 -16.30 11.42
C GLY A 264 9.00 -15.17 11.76
N ARG A 265 10.14 -15.53 12.36
CA ARG A 265 11.21 -14.59 12.71
C ARG A 265 12.11 -14.30 11.52
N GLY A 266 12.74 -13.14 11.52
CA GLY A 266 13.73 -12.74 10.50
C GLY A 266 13.24 -11.71 9.48
N TYR A 267 11.95 -11.45 9.40
CA TYR A 267 11.43 -10.40 8.50
C TYR A 267 11.77 -8.97 8.96
N LEU A 268 12.04 -8.78 10.26
CA LEU A 268 12.54 -7.51 10.82
C LEU A 268 14.00 -7.21 10.42
N ALA A 269 14.82 -8.25 10.22
CA ALA A 269 16.25 -8.13 9.98
C ALA A 269 16.65 -7.80 8.52
N GLY A 270 15.68 -7.46 7.66
CA GLY A 270 15.98 -7.05 6.28
C GLY A 270 16.33 -8.18 5.30
N ASN A 271 16.19 -9.44 5.67
CA ASN A 271 16.44 -10.60 4.80
C ASN A 271 15.33 -10.83 3.75
N ALA A 272 14.65 -9.79 3.29
CA ALA A 272 13.63 -9.84 2.25
C ALA A 272 14.21 -10.00 0.83
N GLY A 273 15.22 -10.86 0.66
CA GLY A 273 15.93 -11.04 -0.62
C GLY A 273 15.19 -11.84 -1.68
N ARG A 274 14.06 -12.48 -1.36
CA ARG A 274 13.23 -13.22 -2.34
C ARG A 274 11.76 -12.84 -2.20
N LEU A 275 11.13 -12.40 -3.28
CA LEU A 275 9.72 -12.10 -3.38
C LEU A 275 9.07 -13.04 -4.40
N PRO A 276 7.84 -13.56 -4.20
CA PRO A 276 6.98 -13.33 -3.02
C PRO A 276 7.53 -13.99 -1.76
N LEU A 277 7.20 -13.43 -0.58
CA LEU A 277 7.53 -14.05 0.70
C LEU A 277 6.74 -15.35 0.88
N HIS A 278 7.41 -16.35 1.45
CA HIS A 278 6.84 -17.66 1.70
C HIS A 278 6.50 -17.77 3.19
N PHE A 279 5.29 -18.22 3.50
CA PHE A 279 4.82 -18.35 4.87
C PHE A 279 4.41 -19.79 5.15
N ASP A 280 5.30 -20.57 5.77
CA ASP A 280 5.07 -21.99 6.09
C ASP A 280 3.75 -22.21 6.83
N TRP A 281 3.39 -21.28 7.72
CA TRP A 281 2.15 -21.38 8.47
C TRP A 281 0.92 -21.36 7.56
N LEU A 282 0.86 -20.45 6.54
CA LEU A 282 -0.26 -20.37 5.60
C LEU A 282 -0.42 -21.62 4.75
N GLU A 283 0.68 -22.24 4.37
CA GLU A 283 0.65 -23.44 3.54
C GLU A 283 0.21 -24.69 4.31
N ASN A 284 0.53 -24.75 5.61
CA ASN A 284 0.23 -25.90 6.44
C ASN A 284 -1.11 -25.75 7.19
N ASN A 285 -1.69 -24.55 7.29
CA ASN A 285 -2.96 -24.35 7.99
C ASN A 285 -4.13 -24.78 7.13
N ARG A 286 -5.03 -25.58 7.71
CA ARG A 286 -6.24 -26.10 7.08
C ARG A 286 -7.54 -25.53 7.67
N ARG A 287 -7.46 -24.75 8.74
CA ARG A 287 -8.61 -24.27 9.52
C ARG A 287 -8.87 -22.78 9.26
N SER A 288 -10.15 -22.44 9.03
CA SER A 288 -10.57 -21.06 8.74
C SER A 288 -10.44 -20.13 9.96
N THR A 289 -10.86 -20.56 11.14
CA THR A 289 -10.84 -19.70 12.33
C THR A 289 -9.43 -19.31 12.77
N PRO A 290 -8.47 -20.25 12.87
CA PRO A 290 -7.07 -19.86 13.14
C PRO A 290 -6.50 -18.88 12.09
N LEU A 291 -6.89 -19.02 10.82
CA LEU A 291 -6.49 -18.08 9.77
C LEU A 291 -7.13 -16.71 9.99
N ALA A 292 -8.45 -16.67 10.14
CA ALA A 292 -9.20 -15.43 10.29
C ALA A 292 -8.74 -14.61 11.51
N THR A 293 -8.58 -15.25 12.68
CA THR A 293 -8.11 -14.57 13.91
C THR A 293 -6.69 -14.02 13.76
N ARG A 294 -5.79 -14.75 13.09
CA ARG A 294 -4.44 -14.24 12.81
C ARG A 294 -4.46 -13.04 11.86
N LEU A 295 -5.31 -13.08 10.84
CA LEU A 295 -5.50 -11.97 9.91
C LEU A 295 -6.03 -10.72 10.62
N GLU A 296 -7.02 -10.87 11.53
CA GLU A 296 -7.51 -9.75 12.36
C GLU A 296 -6.37 -9.07 13.13
N GLY A 297 -5.56 -9.87 13.82
CA GLY A 297 -4.44 -9.36 14.63
C GLY A 297 -3.33 -8.74 13.77
N ILE A 298 -2.91 -9.40 12.71
CA ILE A 298 -1.86 -8.91 11.79
C ILE A 298 -2.26 -7.59 11.14
N LEU A 299 -3.52 -7.48 10.70
CA LEU A 299 -4.04 -6.25 10.09
C LEU A 299 -4.17 -5.12 11.13
N ALA A 300 -4.56 -5.42 12.37
CA ALA A 300 -4.57 -4.43 13.44
C ALA A 300 -3.17 -3.91 13.77
N LEU A 301 -2.18 -4.79 13.87
CA LEU A 301 -0.78 -4.38 14.06
C LEU A 301 -0.27 -3.54 12.90
N PHE A 302 -0.57 -3.91 11.66
CA PHE A 302 -0.19 -3.14 10.48
C PHE A 302 -0.64 -1.67 10.58
N GLU A 303 -1.86 -1.43 11.07
CA GLU A 303 -2.41 -0.07 11.23
C GLU A 303 -1.71 0.73 12.35
N THR A 304 -1.16 0.07 13.38
CA THR A 304 -0.48 0.74 14.50
C THR A 304 1.00 1.05 14.21
N LEU A 305 1.62 0.35 13.26
CA LEU A 305 3.04 0.51 12.97
C LEU A 305 3.35 1.75 12.14
N ASP A 306 4.43 2.43 12.49
CA ASP A 306 4.96 3.58 11.74
C ASP A 306 5.44 3.16 10.34
N SER A 307 5.32 4.09 9.39
CA SER A 307 5.83 3.95 8.02
C SER A 307 7.34 3.68 7.94
N ARG A 308 8.10 3.99 8.99
CA ARG A 308 9.54 3.69 9.09
C ARG A 308 9.85 2.19 9.24
N GLN A 309 8.89 1.37 9.67
CA GLN A 309 9.03 -0.09 9.82
C GLN A 309 8.67 -0.84 8.52
N VAL A 310 9.15 -0.35 7.41
CA VAL A 310 8.70 -0.68 6.06
C VAL A 310 8.78 -2.18 5.73
N ASN A 311 9.92 -2.82 6.04
CA ASN A 311 10.11 -4.23 5.68
C ASN A 311 9.15 -5.14 6.45
N PHE A 312 8.90 -4.84 7.72
CA PHE A 312 8.00 -5.62 8.54
C PHE A 312 6.54 -5.41 8.14
N ARG A 313 6.13 -4.15 7.88
CA ARG A 313 4.79 -3.84 7.34
C ARG A 313 4.55 -4.54 6.01
N SER A 314 5.53 -4.59 5.12
CA SER A 314 5.41 -5.32 3.84
C SER A 314 5.20 -6.82 4.07
N ALA A 315 5.90 -7.44 5.02
CA ALA A 315 5.69 -8.86 5.36
C ALA A 315 4.28 -9.11 5.92
N LEU A 316 3.79 -8.25 6.82
CA LEU A 316 2.42 -8.33 7.34
C LEU A 316 1.38 -8.21 6.23
N PHE A 317 1.57 -7.26 5.32
CA PHE A 317 0.67 -7.07 4.17
C PHE A 317 0.63 -8.29 3.26
N GLN A 318 1.77 -8.88 2.93
CA GLN A 318 1.83 -10.07 2.07
C GLN A 318 1.21 -11.29 2.73
N PHE A 319 1.46 -11.51 4.03
CA PHE A 319 0.78 -12.54 4.80
C PHE A 319 -0.74 -12.33 4.74
N ALA A 320 -1.20 -11.11 5.01
CA ALA A 320 -2.62 -10.77 4.98
C ALA A 320 -3.22 -10.97 3.58
N SER A 321 -2.57 -10.52 2.52
CA SER A 321 -3.07 -10.68 1.14
C SER A 321 -3.23 -12.15 0.73
N GLN A 322 -2.25 -13.00 1.07
CA GLN A 322 -2.32 -14.43 0.79
C GLN A 322 -3.39 -15.12 1.64
N GLY A 323 -3.45 -14.81 2.94
CA GLY A 323 -4.43 -15.39 3.85
C GLY A 323 -5.87 -14.96 3.55
N ILE A 324 -6.10 -13.70 3.19
CA ILE A 324 -7.42 -13.20 2.77
C ILE A 324 -7.88 -13.89 1.48
N ARG A 325 -6.96 -14.17 0.55
CA ARG A 325 -7.28 -14.95 -0.65
C ARG A 325 -7.77 -16.34 -0.28
N GLN A 326 -7.01 -17.07 0.55
CA GLN A 326 -7.41 -18.41 1.03
C GLN A 326 -8.78 -18.40 1.75
N LEU A 327 -9.00 -17.41 2.62
CA LEU A 327 -10.25 -17.26 3.35
C LEU A 327 -11.43 -16.99 2.42
N SER A 328 -11.26 -16.09 1.44
CA SER A 328 -12.30 -15.78 0.44
C SER A 328 -12.61 -16.98 -0.46
N ASP A 329 -11.61 -17.73 -0.88
CA ASP A 329 -11.78 -18.94 -1.71
C ASP A 329 -12.52 -20.04 -0.96
N SER A 330 -12.44 -20.08 0.39
CA SER A 330 -13.15 -21.06 1.24
C SER A 330 -14.62 -20.69 1.50
N GLN A 331 -15.05 -19.47 1.13
CA GLN A 331 -16.43 -19.05 1.36
C GLN A 331 -17.42 -19.83 0.49
N ILE A 332 -18.47 -20.35 1.11
CA ILE A 332 -19.48 -21.17 0.43
C ILE A 332 -20.35 -20.31 -0.47
N GLN A 333 -20.48 -20.71 -1.74
CA GLN A 333 -21.22 -19.96 -2.76
C GLN A 333 -22.65 -20.49 -3.00
N LYS A 334 -23.02 -21.64 -2.46
CA LYS A 334 -24.31 -22.31 -2.71
C LYS A 334 -25.24 -22.24 -1.51
N PRO A 335 -26.59 -22.05 -1.73
CA PRO A 335 -27.58 -22.24 -0.69
C PRO A 335 -27.53 -23.67 -0.13
N PRO A 336 -27.95 -23.90 1.13
CA PRO A 336 -28.43 -22.92 2.11
C PRO A 336 -27.32 -22.31 2.97
N PHE A 337 -26.04 -22.42 2.57
CA PHE A 337 -24.87 -21.94 3.32
C PHE A 337 -24.16 -20.79 2.62
N ARG A 338 -24.76 -20.22 1.59
CA ARG A 338 -24.14 -19.14 0.81
C ARG A 338 -23.67 -18.01 1.72
N GLY A 339 -22.40 -17.61 1.56
CA GLY A 339 -21.74 -16.57 2.37
C GLY A 339 -21.13 -17.09 3.68
N GLY A 340 -21.46 -18.33 4.09
CA GLY A 340 -20.85 -18.99 5.24
C GLY A 340 -19.40 -19.36 4.99
N ILE A 341 -18.64 -19.46 6.07
CA ILE A 341 -17.25 -19.94 6.07
C ILE A 341 -17.22 -21.25 6.86
N ALA A 342 -16.77 -22.33 6.20
CA ALA A 342 -16.64 -23.63 6.83
C ALA A 342 -15.41 -23.66 7.78
N ASP A 343 -15.35 -24.63 8.67
CA ASP A 343 -14.20 -24.85 9.55
C ASP A 343 -12.92 -25.18 8.77
N LEU A 344 -13.05 -25.85 7.61
CA LEU A 344 -11.95 -26.19 6.71
C LEU A 344 -11.84 -25.24 5.52
N LEU A 345 -10.62 -24.84 5.16
CA LEU A 345 -10.33 -23.94 4.05
C LEU A 345 -10.44 -24.58 2.66
N THR A 346 -10.38 -25.92 2.57
CA THR A 346 -10.50 -26.66 1.33
C THR A 346 -11.64 -27.66 1.41
N ALA A 347 -12.36 -27.87 0.30
CA ALA A 347 -13.41 -28.88 0.20
C ALA A 347 -12.88 -30.28 0.58
N PRO A 348 -13.71 -31.12 1.17
CA PRO A 348 -13.29 -32.18 2.04
C PRO A 348 -12.62 -33.33 1.30
N SER A 349 -11.48 -33.69 1.79
CA SER A 349 -11.09 -35.09 2.00
C SER A 349 -10.12 -35.21 3.15
N PRO A 350 -10.47 -34.91 4.33
CA PRO A 350 -9.73 -35.43 5.45
C PRO A 350 -10.43 -36.72 5.89
N ILE A 351 -9.87 -37.81 5.50
CA ILE A 351 -9.98 -39.04 6.27
C ILE A 351 -9.16 -38.77 7.52
N ASN A 352 -9.79 -38.71 8.70
CA ASN A 352 -9.06 -38.65 9.97
C ASN A 352 -8.18 -39.90 10.11
N GLY A 353 -7.21 -39.89 11.03
CA GLY A 353 -6.32 -41.04 11.24
C GLY A 353 -7.05 -42.35 11.63
N GLN A 354 -8.38 -42.34 11.70
CA GLN A 354 -9.28 -43.48 11.97
C GLN A 354 -10.09 -43.89 10.73
N GLY A 355 -9.90 -43.26 9.56
CA GLY A 355 -10.61 -43.60 8.32
C GLY A 355 -11.99 -42.95 8.17
N GLU A 356 -12.40 -42.04 9.05
CA GLU A 356 -13.68 -41.34 9.00
C GLU A 356 -13.52 -39.94 8.37
N VAL A 357 -14.53 -39.50 7.59
CA VAL A 357 -14.60 -38.14 7.07
C VAL A 357 -14.93 -37.19 8.21
N GLU A 358 -14.02 -36.25 8.55
CA GLU A 358 -14.35 -35.18 9.50
C GLU A 358 -15.55 -34.38 8.98
N PRO A 359 -16.64 -34.23 9.78
CA PRO A 359 -17.81 -33.48 9.37
C PRO A 359 -17.46 -31.99 9.24
N SER A 360 -17.60 -31.45 8.06
CA SER A 360 -17.45 -30.01 7.86
C SER A 360 -18.69 -29.27 8.36
N GLU A 361 -18.46 -28.14 9.02
CA GLU A 361 -19.51 -27.34 9.65
C GLU A 361 -19.32 -25.85 9.38
N VAL A 362 -20.38 -25.06 9.49
CA VAL A 362 -20.34 -23.61 9.55
C VAL A 362 -20.85 -23.17 10.92
N ARG A 363 -20.04 -22.42 11.64
CA ARG A 363 -20.38 -21.84 12.94
C ARG A 363 -20.29 -20.32 12.87
N ILE A 364 -21.13 -19.62 13.65
CA ILE A 364 -21.25 -18.16 13.58
C ILE A 364 -19.92 -17.43 13.82
N ASP A 365 -19.04 -17.96 14.67
CA ASP A 365 -17.73 -17.36 14.93
C ASP A 365 -16.73 -17.52 13.77
N TYR A 366 -16.83 -18.57 12.95
CA TYR A 366 -16.03 -18.69 11.74
C TYR A 366 -16.35 -17.55 10.77
N VAL A 367 -17.64 -17.27 10.60
CA VAL A 367 -18.14 -16.20 9.72
C VAL A 367 -17.84 -14.81 10.33
N GLN A 368 -17.99 -14.67 11.65
CA GLN A 368 -17.67 -13.43 12.37
C GLN A 368 -16.20 -13.03 12.21
N HIS A 369 -15.26 -13.96 12.53
CA HIS A 369 -13.82 -13.69 12.38
C HIS A 369 -13.44 -13.47 10.91
N GLY A 370 -14.04 -14.22 9.99
CA GLY A 370 -13.86 -14.01 8.56
C GLY A 370 -14.32 -12.63 8.10
N LEU A 371 -15.50 -12.19 8.51
CA LEU A 371 -16.03 -10.86 8.22
C LEU A 371 -15.10 -9.76 8.75
N SER A 372 -14.68 -9.87 10.01
CA SER A 372 -13.81 -8.89 10.66
C SER A 372 -12.44 -8.79 9.93
N ALA A 373 -11.86 -9.94 9.54
CA ALA A 373 -10.61 -9.96 8.76
C ALA A 373 -10.77 -9.32 7.37
N LEU A 374 -11.86 -9.64 6.65
CA LEU A 374 -12.15 -9.08 5.33
C LEU A 374 -12.39 -7.56 5.39
N LEU A 375 -13.09 -7.05 6.42
CA LEU A 375 -13.31 -5.62 6.64
C LEU A 375 -11.99 -4.87 6.88
N ARG A 376 -11.15 -5.39 7.77
CA ARG A 376 -9.84 -4.80 8.04
C ARG A 376 -8.95 -4.78 6.81
N TYR A 377 -8.95 -5.85 6.03
CA TYR A 377 -8.21 -5.88 4.77
C TYR A 377 -8.78 -4.88 3.75
N ARG A 378 -10.11 -4.72 3.67
CA ARG A 378 -10.76 -3.70 2.82
C ARG A 378 -10.32 -2.28 3.20
N ARG A 379 -10.25 -1.96 4.51
CA ARG A 379 -9.73 -0.67 5.00
C ARG A 379 -8.30 -0.44 4.54
N LEU A 380 -7.48 -1.48 4.62
CA LEU A 380 -6.08 -1.42 4.22
C LEU A 380 -5.90 -1.20 2.71
N VAL A 381 -6.56 -2.01 1.86
CA VAL A 381 -6.44 -1.88 0.39
C VAL A 381 -7.21 -0.69 -0.17
N GLY A 382 -8.19 -0.17 0.57
CA GLY A 382 -8.86 1.10 0.29
C GLY A 382 -8.02 2.32 0.67
N SER A 383 -6.94 2.13 1.46
CA SER A 383 -5.95 3.16 1.73
C SER A 383 -4.96 3.29 0.57
N SER A 384 -4.28 4.43 0.49
CA SER A 384 -3.23 4.69 -0.50
C SER A 384 -1.88 4.02 -0.16
N TYR A 385 -1.88 2.97 0.63
CA TYR A 385 -0.65 2.27 1.02
C TYR A 385 0.08 1.68 -0.19
N LEU A 386 1.38 1.99 -0.29
CA LEU A 386 2.28 1.45 -1.30
C LEU A 386 3.05 0.25 -0.72
N ASP A 387 2.72 -0.96 -1.18
CA ASP A 387 3.51 -2.14 -0.84
C ASP A 387 4.75 -2.26 -1.75
N LYS A 388 5.89 -2.62 -1.15
CA LYS A 388 7.15 -2.83 -1.89
C LYS A 388 7.02 -3.88 -2.99
N TYR A 389 6.29 -4.96 -2.71
CA TYR A 389 6.07 -6.03 -3.68
C TYR A 389 5.30 -5.55 -4.91
N ASP A 390 4.20 -4.80 -4.70
CA ASP A 390 3.41 -4.23 -5.80
C ASP A 390 4.25 -3.30 -6.68
N LEU A 391 5.10 -2.46 -6.06
CA LEU A 391 6.01 -1.57 -6.79
C LEU A 391 7.05 -2.35 -7.60
N VAL A 392 7.67 -3.37 -7.00
CA VAL A 392 8.66 -4.23 -7.68
C VAL A 392 8.01 -5.02 -8.82
N LEU A 393 6.82 -5.56 -8.62
CA LEU A 393 6.08 -6.27 -9.66
C LEU A 393 5.70 -5.32 -10.80
N SER A 394 5.20 -4.11 -10.48
CA SER A 394 4.89 -3.08 -11.47
C SER A 394 6.14 -2.70 -12.29
N LEU A 395 7.28 -2.52 -11.62
CA LEU A 395 8.55 -2.22 -12.29
C LEU A 395 8.98 -3.35 -13.24
N ARG A 396 8.92 -4.62 -12.81
CA ARG A 396 9.23 -5.78 -13.65
C ARG A 396 8.34 -5.85 -14.87
N LEU A 397 7.03 -5.74 -14.69
CA LEU A 397 6.06 -5.78 -15.79
C LEU A 397 6.31 -4.67 -16.81
N GLY A 398 6.55 -3.45 -16.37
CA GLY A 398 6.82 -2.32 -17.27
C GLY A 398 8.17 -2.43 -17.99
N MET A 399 9.19 -2.95 -17.31
CA MET A 399 10.49 -3.26 -17.90
C MET A 399 10.34 -4.28 -19.05
N GLU A 400 9.64 -5.38 -18.79
CA GLU A 400 9.35 -6.41 -19.81
C GLU A 400 8.57 -5.83 -21.00
N TYR A 401 7.61 -4.93 -20.75
CA TYR A 401 6.84 -4.27 -21.79
C TYR A 401 7.73 -3.38 -22.66
N LEU A 402 8.56 -2.53 -22.07
CA LEU A 402 9.46 -1.64 -22.82
C LEU A 402 10.47 -2.43 -23.68
N CYS A 403 11.06 -3.49 -23.13
CA CYS A 403 11.96 -4.35 -23.88
C CYS A 403 11.25 -5.04 -25.07
N ARG A 404 10.01 -5.54 -24.85
CA ARG A 404 9.20 -6.17 -25.90
C ARG A 404 8.73 -5.20 -26.98
N SER A 405 8.54 -3.93 -26.63
CA SER A 405 8.08 -2.89 -27.55
C SER A 405 9.20 -2.35 -28.44
N GLN A 406 10.46 -2.76 -28.21
CA GLN A 406 11.58 -2.33 -29.03
C GLN A 406 11.70 -3.17 -30.30
N ASN A 407 11.80 -2.49 -31.46
CA ASN A 407 12.08 -3.12 -32.74
C ASN A 407 13.55 -3.56 -32.84
N PRO A 408 13.87 -4.55 -33.67
CA PRO A 408 15.25 -5.02 -33.90
C PRO A 408 16.24 -3.92 -34.30
N ILE A 409 15.76 -2.88 -35.01
CA ILE A 409 16.59 -1.73 -35.44
C ILE A 409 16.86 -0.71 -34.34
N GLY A 410 16.23 -0.83 -33.15
CA GLY A 410 16.51 -0.02 -31.98
C GLY A 410 15.46 1.04 -31.63
N ASN A 411 14.54 1.41 -32.53
CA ASN A 411 13.38 2.23 -32.20
C ASN A 411 12.28 1.38 -31.54
N PHE A 412 11.17 2.03 -31.10
CA PHE A 412 10.08 1.36 -30.39
C PHE A 412 8.77 1.43 -31.16
N VAL A 413 7.88 0.46 -30.95
CA VAL A 413 6.47 0.59 -31.30
C VAL A 413 5.89 1.71 -30.45
N TYR A 414 5.48 2.80 -31.09
CA TYR A 414 5.12 4.05 -30.43
C TYR A 414 3.90 3.92 -29.52
N GLY A 415 2.87 3.25 -30.00
CA GLY A 415 1.63 3.03 -29.28
C GLY A 415 0.94 1.74 -29.71
N TYR A 416 0.13 1.18 -28.82
CA TYR A 416 -0.59 -0.06 -29.03
C TYR A 416 -1.96 -0.02 -28.35
N ASP A 417 -3.01 -0.19 -29.15
CA ASP A 417 -4.37 -0.39 -28.64
C ASP A 417 -4.63 -1.88 -28.45
N TRP A 418 -4.69 -2.31 -27.20
CA TRP A 418 -4.78 -3.72 -26.86
C TRP A 418 -6.19 -4.31 -26.95
N VAL A 419 -7.23 -3.49 -27.08
CA VAL A 419 -8.60 -3.96 -27.28
C VAL A 419 -8.84 -4.24 -28.77
N SER A 420 -8.36 -3.38 -29.66
CA SER A 420 -8.46 -3.57 -31.12
C SER A 420 -7.30 -4.37 -31.73
N ASP A 421 -6.27 -4.70 -30.92
CA ASP A 421 -5.02 -5.37 -31.31
C ASP A 421 -4.31 -4.63 -32.47
N ARG A 422 -4.19 -3.30 -32.36
CA ARG A 422 -3.61 -2.45 -33.40
C ARG A 422 -2.45 -1.60 -32.89
N GLU A 423 -1.38 -1.58 -33.67
CA GLU A 423 -0.29 -0.62 -33.45
C GLU A 423 -0.68 0.76 -33.99
N ASP A 424 -0.28 1.79 -33.25
CA ASP A 424 -0.34 3.15 -33.75
C ASP A 424 0.81 3.40 -34.74
N ARG A 425 0.48 3.95 -35.90
CA ARG A 425 1.44 4.31 -36.94
C ARG A 425 2.08 5.67 -36.72
N SER A 426 1.59 6.45 -35.73
CA SER A 426 2.25 7.70 -35.35
C SER A 426 3.60 7.41 -34.71
N ASP A 427 4.49 8.36 -34.74
CA ASP A 427 5.83 8.28 -34.15
C ASP A 427 6.22 9.65 -33.58
N GLY A 428 7.15 9.65 -32.62
CA GLY A 428 7.59 10.87 -31.97
C GLY A 428 9.03 10.77 -31.47
N PRO A 429 9.97 11.49 -32.13
CA PRO A 429 11.40 11.34 -31.85
C PRO A 429 11.77 11.58 -30.37
N VAL A 430 11.13 12.55 -29.71
CA VAL A 430 11.35 12.84 -28.27
C VAL A 430 10.92 11.66 -27.39
N ARG A 431 9.78 11.03 -27.69
CA ARG A 431 9.29 9.89 -26.92
C ARG A 431 10.09 8.62 -27.17
N GLN A 432 10.58 8.43 -28.38
CA GLN A 432 11.53 7.36 -28.72
C GLN A 432 12.82 7.51 -27.89
N ALA A 433 13.39 8.72 -27.86
CA ALA A 433 14.57 9.03 -27.08
C ALA A 433 14.33 8.91 -25.56
N GLY A 434 13.13 9.33 -25.08
CA GLY A 434 12.72 9.15 -23.69
C GLY A 434 12.62 7.68 -23.28
N SER A 435 12.13 6.81 -24.18
CA SER A 435 12.08 5.37 -23.92
C SER A 435 13.48 4.72 -23.87
N ALA A 436 14.42 5.19 -24.69
CA ALA A 436 15.82 4.78 -24.61
C ALA A 436 16.45 5.17 -23.26
N TRP A 437 16.20 6.41 -22.79
CA TRP A 437 16.60 6.85 -21.47
C TRP A 437 15.95 6.02 -20.35
N GLY A 438 14.68 5.68 -20.47
CA GLY A 438 13.99 4.79 -19.54
C GLY A 438 14.65 3.42 -19.40
N LEU A 439 15.09 2.80 -20.52
CA LEU A 439 15.85 1.55 -20.47
C LEU A 439 17.20 1.70 -19.78
N ALA A 440 17.90 2.84 -19.98
CA ALA A 440 19.17 3.11 -19.30
C ALA A 440 18.97 3.27 -17.79
N LEU A 441 17.90 3.96 -17.34
CA LEU A 441 17.53 4.09 -15.91
C LEU A 441 17.17 2.72 -15.30
N LEU A 442 16.42 1.90 -16.01
CA LEU A 442 16.08 0.54 -15.58
C LEU A 442 17.33 -0.32 -15.43
N TYR A 443 18.25 -0.27 -16.40
CA TYR A 443 19.55 -0.93 -16.28
C TYR A 443 20.33 -0.48 -15.07
N ALA A 444 20.50 0.82 -14.91
CA ALA A 444 21.24 1.40 -13.78
C ALA A 444 20.67 0.96 -12.42
N TYR A 445 19.34 0.77 -12.33
CA TYR A 445 18.67 0.36 -11.10
C TYR A 445 18.62 -1.15 -10.89
N THR A 446 18.42 -1.94 -11.95
CA THR A 446 18.17 -3.41 -11.86
C THR A 446 19.36 -4.27 -12.26
N GLY A 447 20.31 -3.74 -13.02
CA GLY A 447 21.38 -4.50 -13.64
C GLY A 447 20.92 -5.37 -14.83
N SER A 448 19.69 -5.16 -15.34
CA SER A 448 19.11 -5.97 -16.43
C SER A 448 19.92 -5.87 -17.71
N VAL A 449 20.42 -7.01 -18.20
CA VAL A 449 21.16 -7.12 -19.46
C VAL A 449 20.28 -6.75 -20.66
N ASP A 450 19.01 -7.09 -20.61
CA ASP A 450 18.05 -6.76 -21.69
C ASP A 450 17.84 -5.26 -21.80
N CYS A 451 17.71 -4.55 -20.66
CA CYS A 451 17.61 -3.10 -20.64
C CYS A 451 18.90 -2.43 -21.14
N PHE A 452 20.07 -2.95 -20.74
CA PHE A 452 21.36 -2.49 -21.23
C PHE A 452 21.48 -2.61 -22.74
N SER A 453 21.24 -3.83 -23.25
CA SER A 453 21.29 -4.12 -24.69
C SER A 453 20.27 -3.30 -25.48
N GLY A 454 19.06 -3.12 -24.91
CA GLY A 454 18.02 -2.27 -25.49
C GLY A 454 18.41 -0.80 -25.57
N ALA A 455 18.99 -0.24 -24.49
CA ALA A 455 19.49 1.12 -24.49
C ALA A 455 20.60 1.34 -25.52
N LEU A 456 21.54 0.40 -25.64
CA LEU A 456 22.59 0.45 -26.66
C LEU A 456 22.04 0.39 -28.08
N ARG A 457 21.09 -0.52 -28.37
CA ARG A 457 20.45 -0.57 -29.71
C ARG A 457 19.76 0.74 -30.05
N ALA A 458 19.09 1.37 -29.09
CA ALA A 458 18.46 2.67 -29.30
C ALA A 458 19.51 3.77 -29.56
N VAL A 459 20.62 3.80 -28.82
CA VAL A 459 21.74 4.73 -29.08
C VAL A 459 22.31 4.53 -30.48
N ASP A 460 22.53 3.28 -30.89
CA ASP A 460 23.04 2.96 -32.25
C ASP A 460 22.04 3.40 -33.34
N PHE A 461 20.72 3.23 -33.10
CA PHE A 461 19.68 3.75 -34.01
C PHE A 461 19.76 5.27 -34.14
N PHE A 462 19.82 6.02 -33.06
CA PHE A 462 19.94 7.47 -33.13
C PHE A 462 21.28 7.93 -33.72
N ALA A 463 22.37 7.22 -33.47
CA ALA A 463 23.67 7.51 -34.07
C ALA A 463 23.65 7.36 -35.59
N ALA A 464 22.98 6.29 -36.10
CA ALA A 464 22.79 6.05 -37.54
C ALA A 464 21.95 7.17 -38.20
N HIS A 465 21.06 7.80 -37.46
CA HIS A 465 20.22 8.91 -37.91
C HIS A 465 20.74 10.28 -37.45
N SER A 466 22.03 10.44 -37.29
CA SER A 466 22.67 11.70 -36.89
C SER A 466 23.52 12.30 -38.01
N ALA A 467 23.68 13.61 -37.98
CA ALA A 467 24.59 14.33 -38.84
C ALA A 467 25.50 15.30 -38.02
N ARG A 468 26.62 15.72 -38.58
CA ARG A 468 27.52 16.70 -37.97
C ARG A 468 27.11 18.10 -38.39
N HIS A 469 27.09 19.00 -37.41
CA HIS A 469 26.96 20.43 -37.66
C HIS A 469 28.27 21.03 -38.14
N SER A 470 28.23 22.04 -39.01
CA SER A 470 29.42 22.66 -39.63
C SER A 470 30.35 23.32 -38.58
N ALA A 471 29.77 23.83 -37.48
CA ALA A 471 30.54 24.43 -36.38
C ALA A 471 30.97 23.41 -35.31
N GLY A 472 30.92 22.12 -35.61
CA GLY A 472 31.13 21.00 -34.67
C GLY A 472 29.84 20.57 -34.00
N GLY A 473 29.92 19.43 -33.29
CA GLY A 473 28.75 18.84 -32.67
C GLY A 473 27.94 17.92 -33.63
N ARG A 474 26.96 17.23 -33.06
CA ARG A 474 26.13 16.25 -33.75
C ARG A 474 24.67 16.47 -33.42
N TYR A 475 23.81 16.46 -34.46
CA TYR A 475 22.35 16.55 -34.30
C TYR A 475 21.63 15.35 -34.93
N ILE A 476 20.38 15.10 -34.51
CA ILE A 476 19.62 13.92 -34.90
C ILE A 476 18.62 14.28 -36.01
N ARG A 477 18.79 13.68 -37.19
CA ARG A 477 17.83 13.74 -38.30
C ARG A 477 16.88 12.54 -38.21
N TYR A 478 15.83 12.68 -37.40
CA TYR A 478 14.91 11.59 -37.20
C TYR A 478 14.17 11.26 -38.51
N PRO A 479 13.96 9.96 -38.84
CA PRO A 479 13.30 9.59 -40.09
C PRO A 479 11.90 10.20 -40.25
N ASN A 480 11.54 10.57 -41.46
CA ASN A 480 10.22 11.10 -41.82
C ASN A 480 9.80 12.34 -41.04
N THR A 481 10.74 13.19 -40.64
CA THR A 481 10.47 14.49 -40.02
C THR A 481 11.06 15.63 -40.84
N ASP A 482 10.32 16.76 -40.93
CA ASP A 482 10.77 17.95 -41.70
C ASP A 482 11.83 18.76 -40.93
N LYS A 483 11.84 18.64 -39.62
CA LYS A 483 12.74 19.39 -38.71
C LYS A 483 13.17 18.51 -37.54
N GLY A 484 14.33 18.82 -36.98
CA GLY A 484 14.79 18.22 -35.75
C GLY A 484 14.22 18.91 -34.51
N LEU A 485 14.17 18.19 -33.40
CA LEU A 485 13.71 18.66 -32.08
C LEU A 485 14.85 18.63 -31.09
N THR A 486 15.16 19.74 -30.44
CA THR A 486 16.26 19.86 -29.48
C THR A 486 16.14 18.86 -28.33
N GLY A 487 14.93 18.61 -27.84
CA GLY A 487 14.67 17.60 -26.80
C GLY A 487 15.08 16.18 -27.20
N THR A 488 15.01 15.81 -28.48
CA THR A 488 15.50 14.49 -28.92
C THR A 488 16.99 14.32 -28.68
N VAL A 489 17.78 15.37 -28.99
CA VAL A 489 19.23 15.36 -28.77
C VAL A 489 19.54 15.31 -27.29
N ALA A 490 18.83 16.10 -26.47
CA ALA A 490 19.00 16.13 -25.02
C ALA A 490 18.71 14.75 -24.36
N LEU A 491 17.64 14.07 -24.76
CA LEU A 491 17.27 12.76 -24.20
C LEU A 491 18.20 11.62 -24.64
N VAL A 492 18.70 11.67 -25.90
CA VAL A 492 19.73 10.71 -26.32
C VAL A 492 21.03 10.95 -25.56
N ALA A 493 21.42 12.20 -25.36
CA ALA A 493 22.58 12.55 -24.53
C ALA A 493 22.38 12.11 -23.08
N LEU A 494 21.19 12.27 -22.49
CA LEU A 494 20.84 11.72 -21.16
C LEU A 494 20.98 10.21 -21.10
N THR A 495 20.56 9.49 -22.14
CA THR A 495 20.75 8.03 -22.23
C THR A 495 22.23 7.67 -22.14
N LEU A 496 23.09 8.39 -22.87
CA LEU A 496 24.53 8.21 -22.82
C LEU A 496 25.11 8.52 -21.43
N VAL A 497 24.65 9.59 -20.79
CA VAL A 497 25.08 9.92 -19.41
C VAL A 497 24.76 8.79 -18.44
N GLU A 498 23.54 8.22 -18.47
CA GLU A 498 23.16 7.10 -17.57
C GLU A 498 23.99 5.84 -17.84
N LEU A 499 24.26 5.49 -19.11
CA LEU A 499 25.10 4.35 -19.45
C LEU A 499 26.57 4.55 -19.04
N LEU A 500 27.10 5.78 -19.19
CA LEU A 500 28.50 6.09 -18.91
C LEU A 500 28.79 6.28 -17.41
N ARG A 501 27.81 6.69 -16.60
CA ARG A 501 28.01 6.84 -15.14
C ARG A 501 28.00 5.50 -14.40
N GLU A 502 27.48 4.42 -15.01
CA GLU A 502 27.48 3.10 -14.41
C GLU A 502 28.83 2.41 -14.52
N GLU A 503 29.36 1.95 -13.36
CA GLU A 503 30.68 1.30 -13.27
C GLU A 503 30.57 -0.25 -13.26
N SER A 504 29.52 -0.79 -13.87
CA SER A 504 29.20 -2.22 -13.82
C SER A 504 30.17 -3.13 -14.61
N GLY A 505 31.11 -2.58 -15.37
CA GLY A 505 31.99 -3.34 -16.25
C GLY A 505 31.36 -3.90 -17.54
N MET A 506 30.07 -3.62 -17.77
CA MET A 506 29.37 -4.08 -18.99
C MET A 506 29.81 -3.36 -20.26
N LEU A 507 30.33 -2.13 -20.15
CA LEU A 507 30.92 -1.40 -21.26
C LEU A 507 32.42 -1.70 -21.32
N ASP A 508 32.87 -2.31 -22.43
CA ASP A 508 34.30 -2.40 -22.68
C ASP A 508 34.92 -0.99 -22.87
N PRO A 509 36.23 -0.83 -22.64
CA PRO A 509 36.87 0.47 -22.69
C PRO A 509 36.73 1.21 -24.02
N LEU A 510 36.74 0.49 -25.15
CA LEU A 510 36.64 1.10 -26.48
C LEU A 510 35.22 1.60 -26.76
N LYS A 511 34.19 0.79 -26.42
CA LYS A 511 32.79 1.21 -26.52
C LYS A 511 32.53 2.41 -25.59
N ARG A 512 33.05 2.39 -24.36
CA ARG A 512 32.93 3.50 -23.42
C ARG A 512 33.51 4.80 -23.98
N GLN A 513 34.73 4.74 -24.58
CA GLN A 513 35.34 5.89 -25.22
C GLN A 513 34.52 6.41 -26.41
N THR A 514 33.97 5.51 -27.22
CA THR A 514 33.07 5.84 -28.34
C THR A 514 31.82 6.58 -27.88
N LEU A 515 31.15 6.06 -26.85
CA LEU A 515 29.93 6.68 -26.29
C LEU A 515 30.23 8.04 -25.65
N LEU A 516 31.39 8.20 -25.00
CA LEU A 516 31.80 9.45 -24.43
C LEU A 516 32.04 10.53 -25.52
N ALA A 517 32.71 10.16 -26.62
CA ALA A 517 32.89 11.05 -27.76
C ALA A 517 31.55 11.46 -28.40
N GLN A 518 30.63 10.53 -28.56
CA GLN A 518 29.25 10.81 -29.03
C GLN A 518 28.52 11.79 -28.08
N LEU A 519 28.59 11.57 -26.77
CA LEU A 519 28.01 12.47 -25.78
C LEU A 519 28.58 13.89 -25.92
N GLN A 520 29.90 14.03 -26.06
CA GLN A 520 30.54 15.31 -26.24
C GLN A 520 30.07 16.04 -27.52
N GLU A 521 29.90 15.30 -28.63
CA GLU A 521 29.36 15.87 -29.86
C GLU A 521 27.89 16.34 -29.68
N TYR A 522 27.02 15.59 -28.98
CA TYR A 522 25.66 16.02 -28.72
C TYR A 522 25.60 17.22 -27.75
N ILE A 523 26.41 17.24 -26.71
CA ILE A 523 26.52 18.41 -25.78
C ILE A 523 26.96 19.64 -26.57
N THR A 524 27.96 19.50 -27.42
CA THR A 524 28.44 20.62 -28.28
C THR A 524 27.30 21.20 -29.14
N PHE A 525 26.45 20.35 -29.71
CA PHE A 525 25.27 20.79 -30.45
C PHE A 525 24.26 21.51 -29.55
N LEU A 526 23.96 20.97 -28.34
CA LEU A 526 23.05 21.63 -27.39
C LEU A 526 23.54 23.05 -27.03
N LEU A 527 24.85 23.24 -26.88
CA LEU A 527 25.43 24.57 -26.63
C LEU A 527 25.23 25.52 -27.82
N GLN A 528 25.25 25.00 -29.06
CA GLN A 528 24.98 25.78 -30.28
C GLN A 528 23.46 26.09 -30.44
N ALA A 529 22.58 25.21 -29.92
CA ALA A 529 21.15 25.39 -29.96
C ALA A 529 20.62 26.39 -28.88
N ARG A 530 21.51 27.09 -28.20
CA ARG A 530 21.11 28.12 -27.22
C ARG A 530 20.40 29.30 -27.87
N HIS A 531 19.28 29.69 -27.26
CA HIS A 531 18.52 30.90 -27.61
C HIS A 531 19.16 32.12 -26.91
N PRO A 532 19.11 33.35 -27.52
CA PRO A 532 19.71 34.55 -26.94
C PRO A 532 19.21 34.92 -25.53
N ASP A 533 18.00 34.49 -25.11
CA ASP A 533 17.46 34.73 -23.80
C ASP A 533 17.98 33.76 -22.70
N GLY A 534 18.92 32.88 -23.05
CA GLY A 534 19.51 31.90 -22.13
C GLY A 534 18.84 30.53 -22.14
N ARG A 535 17.68 30.35 -22.80
CA ARG A 535 17.01 29.08 -23.02
C ARG A 535 17.53 28.32 -24.25
N PHE A 536 16.74 27.39 -24.83
CA PHE A 536 17.15 26.63 -26.00
C PHE A 536 16.14 26.76 -27.12
N HIS A 537 16.60 26.92 -28.37
CA HIS A 537 15.74 26.82 -29.54
C HIS A 537 14.98 25.50 -29.56
N GLY A 538 13.66 25.52 -29.82
CA GLY A 538 12.83 24.31 -29.85
C GLY A 538 13.14 23.38 -31.01
N ASN A 539 13.63 23.91 -32.13
CA ASN A 539 13.81 23.17 -33.36
C ASN A 539 15.18 23.49 -34.01
N PHE A 540 15.57 22.62 -34.93
CA PHE A 540 16.69 22.85 -35.84
C PHE A 540 16.40 22.27 -37.24
N GLN A 541 17.07 22.80 -38.25
CA GLN A 541 16.94 22.33 -39.62
C GLN A 541 17.56 20.94 -39.79
N ASN A 542 16.85 20.02 -40.47
CA ASN A 542 17.40 18.70 -40.76
C ASN A 542 18.53 18.71 -41.82
N THR A 543 18.65 19.79 -42.58
CA THR A 543 19.67 19.94 -43.64
C THR A 543 21.06 20.21 -43.09
N ASP A 544 21.19 21.12 -42.14
CA ASP A 544 22.49 21.63 -41.66
C ASP A 544 22.59 21.72 -40.12
N GLY A 545 21.49 21.45 -39.39
CA GLY A 545 21.40 21.56 -37.93
C GLY A 545 21.22 22.99 -37.42
N GLY A 546 20.96 23.98 -38.27
CA GLY A 546 20.74 25.36 -37.87
C GLY A 546 19.57 25.54 -36.91
N PRO A 547 19.78 26.04 -35.65
CA PRO A 547 18.74 26.16 -34.67
C PRO A 547 17.76 27.28 -35.02
N PHE A 548 16.44 27.05 -34.76
CA PHE A 548 15.38 28.04 -34.99
C PHE A 548 14.15 27.79 -34.12
N GLY A 549 13.23 28.73 -34.17
CA GLY A 549 11.96 28.69 -33.46
C GLY A 549 12.06 29.11 -31.99
N ALA A 550 10.90 29.38 -31.38
CA ALA A 550 10.80 29.76 -29.99
C ALA A 550 11.25 28.62 -29.04
N PRO A 551 11.77 28.93 -27.86
CA PRO A 551 12.06 27.97 -26.82
C PRO A 551 10.84 27.11 -26.45
N SER A 552 11.10 25.84 -26.12
CA SER A 552 10.08 24.93 -25.62
C SER A 552 10.34 24.63 -24.14
N PRO A 553 9.36 24.82 -23.26
CA PRO A 553 9.57 24.56 -21.84
C PRO A 553 9.99 23.11 -21.54
N TYR A 554 9.54 22.15 -22.34
CA TYR A 554 10.00 20.77 -22.24
C TYR A 554 11.50 20.65 -22.55
N PHE A 555 11.93 21.20 -23.69
CA PHE A 555 13.31 21.06 -24.17
C PHE A 555 14.31 21.90 -23.38
N ASP A 556 13.84 23.02 -22.78
CA ASP A 556 14.63 23.81 -21.82
C ASP A 556 14.98 22.95 -20.60
N GLY A 557 14.00 22.22 -20.05
CA GLY A 557 14.21 21.32 -18.91
C GLY A 557 15.03 20.08 -19.25
N GLU A 558 14.76 19.42 -20.39
CA GLU A 558 15.50 18.24 -20.88
C GLU A 558 16.97 18.57 -21.12
N SER A 559 17.26 19.71 -21.79
CA SER A 559 18.62 20.17 -22.03
C SER A 559 19.33 20.53 -20.73
N LEU A 560 18.67 21.27 -19.83
CA LEU A 560 19.22 21.61 -18.53
C LEU A 560 19.59 20.35 -17.73
N LEU A 561 18.69 19.38 -17.63
CA LEU A 561 18.94 18.14 -16.92
C LEU A 561 20.13 17.36 -17.51
N CYS A 562 20.22 17.28 -18.83
CA CYS A 562 21.34 16.65 -19.53
C CYS A 562 22.68 17.29 -19.17
N LEU A 563 22.77 18.63 -19.27
CA LEU A 563 23.99 19.35 -18.98
C LEU A 563 24.40 19.25 -17.50
N VAL A 564 23.42 19.33 -16.57
CA VAL A 564 23.65 19.17 -15.12
C VAL A 564 24.20 17.79 -14.81
N LYS A 565 23.60 16.72 -15.36
CA LYS A 565 24.08 15.36 -15.08
C LYS A 565 25.44 15.07 -15.72
N ALA A 566 25.72 15.57 -16.92
CA ALA A 566 27.05 15.47 -17.54
C ALA A 566 28.12 16.17 -16.70
N TRP A 567 27.82 17.38 -16.23
CA TRP A 567 28.72 18.13 -15.32
C TRP A 567 28.96 17.40 -14.00
N LYS A 568 27.88 16.99 -13.34
CA LYS A 568 27.95 16.44 -11.99
C LYS A 568 28.61 15.06 -11.94
N TYR A 569 28.34 14.18 -12.91
CA TYR A 569 28.70 12.77 -12.87
C TYR A 569 29.85 12.38 -13.81
N LEU A 570 30.08 13.12 -14.88
CA LEU A 570 31.10 12.78 -15.90
C LEU A 570 32.24 13.80 -16.03
N GLY A 571 32.25 14.84 -15.19
CA GLY A 571 33.37 15.77 -15.08
C GLY A 571 33.44 16.85 -16.16
N PHE A 572 32.34 17.17 -16.86
CA PHE A 572 32.25 18.26 -17.83
C PHE A 572 32.20 19.62 -17.11
N SER A 573 33.30 20.01 -16.44
CA SER A 573 33.34 21.18 -15.55
C SER A 573 33.10 22.52 -16.24
N GLU A 574 33.40 22.62 -17.52
CA GLU A 574 33.19 23.80 -18.38
C GLU A 574 31.69 24.13 -18.59
N LEU A 575 30.78 23.21 -18.31
CA LEU A 575 29.34 23.42 -18.49
C LEU A 575 28.71 24.29 -17.39
N LEU A 576 29.35 24.44 -16.23
CA LEU A 576 28.74 25.10 -15.08
C LEU A 576 28.21 26.52 -15.36
N PRO A 577 28.93 27.43 -16.04
CA PRO A 577 28.38 28.75 -16.35
C PRO A 577 27.11 28.71 -17.20
N VAL A 578 27.06 27.79 -18.18
CA VAL A 578 25.89 27.60 -19.04
C VAL A 578 24.73 27.02 -18.29
N ILE A 579 24.97 26.06 -17.38
CA ILE A 579 23.97 25.44 -16.52
C ILE A 579 23.30 26.49 -15.65
N LEU A 580 24.08 27.33 -14.96
CA LEU A 580 23.57 28.38 -14.07
C LEU A 580 22.73 29.40 -14.82
N ASP A 581 23.18 29.80 -16.04
CA ASP A 581 22.46 30.74 -16.88
C ASP A 581 21.15 30.13 -17.43
N ALA A 582 21.18 28.90 -17.93
CA ALA A 582 19.99 28.20 -18.41
C ALA A 582 18.95 27.91 -17.29
N ALA A 583 19.44 27.57 -16.09
CA ALA A 583 18.57 27.39 -14.93
C ALA A 583 17.86 28.70 -14.54
N ARG A 584 18.58 29.82 -14.53
CA ARG A 584 18.03 31.15 -14.25
C ARG A 584 17.03 31.58 -15.32
N ALA A 585 17.38 31.47 -16.59
CA ALA A 585 16.48 31.81 -17.70
C ALA A 585 15.22 30.96 -17.73
N GLY A 586 15.36 29.66 -17.54
CA GLY A 586 14.22 28.71 -17.42
C GLY A 586 13.31 29.05 -16.25
N HIS A 587 13.85 29.38 -15.08
CA HIS A 587 13.07 29.81 -13.91
C HIS A 587 12.30 31.11 -14.22
N GLN A 588 12.98 32.10 -14.75
CA GLN A 588 12.36 33.40 -15.07
C GLN A 588 11.21 33.24 -16.09
N HIS A 589 11.46 32.59 -17.22
CA HIS A 589 10.48 32.54 -18.31
C HIS A 589 9.41 31.47 -18.15
N ASN A 590 9.81 30.26 -17.70
CA ASN A 590 8.91 29.10 -17.65
C ASN A 590 8.19 28.93 -16.30
N ILE A 591 8.61 29.69 -15.26
CA ILE A 591 7.93 29.69 -13.96
C ILE A 591 7.38 31.09 -13.67
N GLU A 592 8.25 32.09 -13.38
CA GLU A 592 7.77 33.40 -12.90
C GLU A 592 6.87 34.13 -13.90
N GLU A 593 7.31 34.30 -15.15
CA GLU A 593 6.54 34.99 -16.17
C GLU A 593 5.30 34.20 -16.58
N ALA A 594 5.45 32.88 -16.71
CA ALA A 594 4.35 32.00 -17.08
C ALA A 594 3.22 31.97 -16.02
N LEU A 595 3.58 31.93 -14.73
CA LEU A 595 2.60 31.92 -13.62
C LEU A 595 1.98 33.30 -13.39
N ARG A 596 2.67 34.39 -13.72
CA ARG A 596 2.06 35.74 -13.74
C ARG A 596 0.96 35.87 -14.80
N GLN A 597 1.10 35.15 -15.93
CA GLN A 597 0.10 35.14 -16.99
C GLN A 597 -1.07 34.21 -16.67
N HIS A 598 -0.79 33.03 -16.14
CA HIS A 598 -1.79 32.04 -15.79
C HIS A 598 -1.30 31.16 -14.63
N VAL A 599 -2.05 31.12 -13.51
CA VAL A 599 -1.65 30.43 -12.28
C VAL A 599 -1.49 28.90 -12.47
N ASP A 600 -2.26 28.27 -13.34
CA ASP A 600 -2.11 26.86 -13.75
C ASP A 600 -1.57 26.79 -15.19
N SER A 601 -0.36 27.30 -15.40
CA SER A 601 0.25 27.49 -16.71
C SER A 601 0.71 26.16 -17.35
N ASP A 602 0.32 25.95 -18.61
CA ASP A 602 0.84 24.84 -19.43
C ASP A 602 2.36 24.95 -19.72
N ILE A 603 2.89 26.17 -19.73
CA ILE A 603 4.34 26.43 -19.87
C ILE A 603 5.06 25.88 -18.62
N THR A 604 4.59 26.27 -17.43
CA THR A 604 5.16 25.77 -16.16
C THR A 604 5.02 24.26 -16.05
N LYS A 605 3.86 23.70 -16.46
CA LYS A 605 3.67 22.24 -16.49
C LYS A 605 4.67 21.54 -17.42
N GLY A 606 4.93 22.10 -18.61
CA GLY A 606 5.88 21.54 -19.56
C GLY A 606 7.33 21.56 -19.04
N TYR A 607 7.69 22.59 -18.25
CA TYR A 607 9.00 22.72 -17.65
C TYR A 607 9.15 21.90 -16.35
N TYR A 608 8.07 21.66 -15.62
CA TYR A 608 8.02 21.12 -14.27
C TYR A 608 8.87 19.85 -14.07
N GLN A 609 8.60 18.81 -14.83
CA GLN A 609 9.21 17.49 -14.65
C GLN A 609 10.73 17.55 -14.72
N TRP A 610 11.22 18.08 -15.82
CA TRP A 610 12.64 18.10 -16.17
C TRP A 610 13.42 19.09 -15.31
N SER A 611 12.86 20.26 -15.05
CA SER A 611 13.47 21.26 -14.17
C SER A 611 13.51 20.82 -12.72
N SER A 612 12.47 20.13 -12.23
CA SER A 612 12.46 19.58 -10.86
C SER A 612 13.61 18.58 -10.65
N MET A 613 13.86 17.70 -11.62
CA MET A 613 15.01 16.80 -11.58
C MET A 613 16.34 17.57 -11.65
N ALA A 614 16.45 18.55 -12.53
CA ALA A 614 17.67 19.36 -12.66
C ALA A 614 17.95 20.18 -11.40
N PHE A 615 16.94 20.81 -10.81
CA PHE A 615 17.07 21.55 -9.55
C PHE A 615 17.45 20.65 -8.38
N TYR A 616 16.93 19.42 -8.31
CA TYR A 616 17.37 18.45 -7.32
C TYR A 616 18.85 18.07 -7.49
N GLU A 617 19.29 17.83 -8.74
CA GLU A 617 20.69 17.53 -9.01
C GLU A 617 21.62 18.69 -8.62
N LEU A 618 21.20 19.94 -8.84
CA LEU A 618 21.93 21.14 -8.41
C LEU A 618 21.88 21.30 -6.87
N ALA A 619 20.71 21.13 -6.24
CA ALA A 619 20.56 21.24 -4.79
C ALA A 619 21.43 20.24 -4.02
N THR A 620 21.70 19.07 -4.63
CA THR A 620 22.53 18.00 -4.05
C THR A 620 23.96 17.96 -4.58
N ALA A 621 24.39 18.97 -5.36
CA ALA A 621 25.74 19.03 -5.91
C ALA A 621 26.74 19.61 -4.89
N GLY A 622 27.69 18.79 -4.45
CA GLY A 622 28.75 19.23 -3.52
C GLY A 622 29.71 20.30 -4.08
N GLN A 623 29.68 20.51 -5.40
CA GLN A 623 30.48 21.52 -6.10
C GLN A 623 29.91 22.95 -6.01
N LEU A 624 28.62 23.07 -5.59
CA LEU A 624 27.98 24.38 -5.36
C LEU A 624 28.02 24.77 -3.88
N ASP A 625 28.03 26.07 -3.61
CA ASP A 625 27.94 26.57 -2.24
C ASP A 625 26.53 26.31 -1.63
N GLN A 626 26.44 26.45 -0.32
CA GLN A 626 25.19 26.13 0.41
C GLN A 626 24.03 27.06 0.02
N GLN A 627 24.30 28.34 -0.30
CA GLN A 627 23.25 29.28 -0.69
C GLN A 627 22.66 28.92 -2.05
N GLN A 628 23.50 28.57 -3.01
CA GLN A 628 23.08 28.11 -4.33
C GLN A 628 22.27 26.84 -4.22
N ARG A 629 22.73 25.84 -3.44
CA ARG A 629 22.03 24.59 -3.23
C ARG A 629 20.64 24.79 -2.61
N ASN A 630 20.56 25.64 -1.58
CA ASN A 630 19.28 25.95 -0.95
C ASN A 630 18.32 26.65 -1.93
N GLY A 631 18.80 27.60 -2.75
CA GLY A 631 18.00 28.28 -3.76
C GLY A 631 17.37 27.31 -4.76
N TYR A 632 18.13 26.35 -5.29
CA TYR A 632 17.57 25.31 -6.17
C TYR A 632 16.61 24.37 -5.44
N GLY A 633 16.89 24.02 -4.18
CA GLY A 633 15.99 23.27 -3.34
C GLY A 633 14.67 23.98 -3.08
N ASP A 634 14.69 25.30 -2.87
CA ASP A 634 13.49 26.11 -2.69
C ASP A 634 12.66 26.19 -3.99
N ASN A 635 13.30 26.34 -5.15
CA ASN A 635 12.63 26.27 -6.45
C ASN A 635 11.96 24.90 -6.68
N LEU A 636 12.62 23.82 -6.32
CA LEU A 636 12.08 22.46 -6.40
C LEU A 636 10.83 22.31 -5.51
N LEU A 637 10.88 22.79 -4.27
CA LEU A 637 9.73 22.74 -3.35
C LEU A 637 8.57 23.62 -3.81
N PHE A 638 8.85 24.81 -4.33
CA PHE A 638 7.85 25.67 -4.93
C PHE A 638 7.07 24.94 -6.05
N LEU A 639 7.80 24.30 -6.96
CA LEU A 639 7.20 23.53 -8.05
C LEU A 639 6.38 22.33 -7.54
N ALA A 640 6.85 21.65 -6.49
CA ALA A 640 6.11 20.54 -5.89
C ALA A 640 4.79 21.01 -5.26
N HIS A 641 4.79 22.10 -4.50
CA HIS A 641 3.57 22.70 -3.94
C HIS A 641 2.62 23.17 -5.05
N TRP A 642 3.13 23.84 -6.09
CA TRP A 642 2.35 24.22 -7.25
C TRP A 642 1.67 23.03 -7.94
N MET A 643 2.40 21.93 -8.13
CA MET A 643 1.88 20.70 -8.75
C MET A 643 0.74 20.08 -7.93
N ILE A 644 0.82 20.14 -6.59
CA ILE A 644 -0.17 19.57 -5.68
C ILE A 644 -1.38 20.50 -5.54
N GLU A 645 -1.17 21.74 -5.19
CA GLU A 645 -2.21 22.66 -4.74
C GLU A 645 -2.89 23.40 -5.91
N THR A 646 -2.12 23.83 -6.89
CA THR A 646 -2.62 24.62 -8.05
C THR A 646 -2.93 23.71 -9.22
N HIS A 647 -1.97 22.94 -9.70
CA HIS A 647 -2.14 22.01 -10.82
C HIS A 647 -3.03 20.81 -10.45
N ARG A 648 -3.15 20.48 -9.17
CA ARG A 648 -4.02 19.43 -8.61
C ARG A 648 -3.80 18.08 -9.29
N VAL A 649 -2.58 17.59 -9.26
CA VAL A 649 -2.13 16.37 -9.94
C VAL A 649 -3.05 15.15 -9.74
N LEU A 650 -3.58 14.94 -8.53
CA LEU A 650 -4.49 13.83 -8.20
C LEU A 650 -5.87 13.91 -8.88
N LYS A 651 -6.25 15.10 -9.40
CA LYS A 651 -7.54 15.30 -10.08
C LYS A 651 -7.43 15.26 -11.60
N ARG A 652 -6.24 15.02 -12.15
CA ARG A 652 -6.04 15.00 -13.61
C ARG A 652 -6.54 13.68 -14.21
N PRO A 653 -7.30 13.74 -15.34
CA PRO A 653 -7.92 12.54 -15.94
C PRO A 653 -6.92 11.67 -16.73
N LYS A 654 -5.77 12.21 -17.10
CA LYS A 654 -4.72 11.50 -17.84
C LYS A 654 -3.60 11.03 -16.89
N ASN A 655 -2.77 10.11 -17.36
CA ASN A 655 -1.62 9.62 -16.61
C ASN A 655 -0.68 10.76 -16.20
N THR A 656 -0.33 10.77 -14.93
CA THR A 656 0.47 11.81 -14.28
C THR A 656 1.81 11.31 -13.77
N ALA A 657 2.30 10.18 -14.27
CA ALA A 657 3.56 9.57 -13.80
C ALA A 657 4.74 10.55 -13.82
N TYR A 658 4.81 11.41 -14.83
CA TYR A 658 5.82 12.46 -14.96
C TYR A 658 5.85 13.43 -13.75
N ALA A 659 4.72 13.65 -13.09
CA ALA A 659 4.67 14.56 -11.95
C ALA A 659 5.36 13.98 -10.72
N TYR A 660 5.27 12.67 -10.52
CA TYR A 660 5.88 12.01 -9.37
C TYR A 660 7.40 11.94 -9.45
N GLU A 661 7.99 12.05 -10.64
CA GLU A 661 9.44 12.20 -10.80
C GLU A 661 9.94 13.46 -10.08
N GLY A 662 9.25 14.60 -10.24
CA GLY A 662 9.56 15.83 -9.52
C GLY A 662 9.19 15.78 -8.03
N LEU A 663 7.99 15.27 -7.70
CA LEU A 663 7.51 15.17 -6.32
C LEU A 663 8.42 14.29 -5.45
N LEU A 664 8.93 13.19 -5.98
CA LEU A 664 9.82 12.30 -5.23
C LEU A 664 11.18 12.95 -4.95
N HIS A 665 11.72 13.70 -5.88
CA HIS A 665 12.93 14.49 -5.64
C HIS A 665 12.70 15.59 -4.58
N ALA A 666 11.54 16.25 -4.63
CA ALA A 666 11.15 17.24 -3.63
C ALA A 666 10.93 16.62 -2.25
N LEU A 667 10.36 15.40 -2.18
CA LEU A 667 10.22 14.66 -0.94
C LEU A 667 11.57 14.37 -0.31
N HIS A 668 12.50 13.83 -1.09
CA HIS A 668 13.85 13.52 -0.59
C HIS A 668 14.59 14.78 -0.11
N TRP A 669 14.51 15.88 -0.85
CA TRP A 669 15.07 17.16 -0.43
C TRP A 669 14.42 17.67 0.87
N SER A 670 13.10 17.56 1.00
CA SER A 670 12.39 17.97 2.22
C SER A 670 12.86 17.18 3.45
N GLU A 671 13.08 15.87 3.28
CA GLU A 671 13.58 14.99 4.34
C GLU A 671 15.03 15.31 4.72
N LEU A 672 15.91 15.53 3.73
CA LEU A 672 17.31 15.91 3.96
C LEU A 672 17.45 17.25 4.69
N THR A 673 16.51 18.17 4.48
CA THR A 673 16.57 19.53 5.05
C THR A 673 15.62 19.75 6.22
N GLY A 674 14.92 18.70 6.71
CA GLY A 674 14.03 18.75 7.87
C GLY A 674 12.73 19.54 7.63
N ARG A 675 12.28 19.71 6.39
CA ARG A 675 11.04 20.42 6.03
C ARG A 675 9.83 19.50 6.18
N THR A 676 9.47 19.21 7.43
CA THR A 676 8.51 18.15 7.80
C THR A 676 7.12 18.31 7.17
N GLU A 677 6.56 19.52 7.11
CA GLU A 677 5.20 19.72 6.58
C GLU A 677 5.15 19.50 5.06
N SER A 678 6.15 20.02 4.32
CA SER A 678 6.27 19.72 2.88
C SER A 678 6.45 18.23 2.64
N ALA A 679 7.29 17.54 3.44
CA ALA A 679 7.50 16.11 3.32
C ALA A 679 6.20 15.30 3.53
N LYS A 680 5.38 15.65 4.55
CA LYS A 680 4.08 15.00 4.81
C LYS A 680 3.10 15.18 3.64
N LEU A 681 2.95 16.42 3.15
CA LEU A 681 2.05 16.73 2.05
C LEU A 681 2.45 15.99 0.77
N ILE A 682 3.74 16.05 0.41
CA ILE A 682 4.26 15.40 -0.78
C ILE A 682 4.15 13.87 -0.66
N ARG A 683 4.51 13.31 0.50
CA ARG A 683 4.43 11.87 0.75
C ARG A 683 3.02 11.33 0.54
N ARG A 684 2.01 11.98 1.15
CA ARG A 684 0.61 11.60 0.96
C ARG A 684 0.20 11.66 -0.52
N THR A 685 0.58 12.73 -1.23
CA THR A 685 0.25 12.88 -2.66
C THR A 685 0.89 11.79 -3.52
N VAL A 686 2.13 11.42 -3.23
CA VAL A 686 2.85 10.33 -3.92
C VAL A 686 2.16 9.00 -3.65
N GLU A 687 1.80 8.69 -2.40
CA GLU A 687 1.12 7.44 -2.04
C GLU A 687 -0.20 7.28 -2.79
N GLU A 688 -1.07 8.28 -2.73
CA GLU A 688 -2.36 8.28 -3.43
C GLU A 688 -2.19 8.14 -4.95
N GLY A 689 -1.28 8.89 -5.52
CA GLY A 689 -1.10 8.92 -6.96
C GLY A 689 -0.42 7.68 -7.52
N MET A 690 0.62 7.17 -6.88
CA MET A 690 1.30 5.95 -7.31
C MET A 690 0.40 4.72 -7.17
N ALA A 691 -0.40 4.62 -6.10
CA ALA A 691 -1.41 3.57 -5.97
C ALA A 691 -2.43 3.60 -7.12
N CYS A 692 -2.87 4.80 -7.51
CA CYS A 692 -3.74 4.98 -8.68
C CYS A 692 -3.06 4.54 -9.98
N LEU A 693 -1.84 4.97 -10.24
CA LEU A 693 -1.10 4.68 -11.47
C LEU A 693 -0.79 3.18 -11.64
N ILE A 694 -0.45 2.48 -10.55
CA ILE A 694 -0.27 1.02 -10.55
C ILE A 694 -1.56 0.31 -11.00
N SER A 695 -2.72 0.82 -10.61
CA SER A 695 -4.01 0.26 -11.04
C SER A 695 -4.30 0.41 -12.54
N TRP A 696 -3.53 1.25 -13.25
CA TRP A 696 -3.66 1.45 -14.71
C TRP A 696 -2.69 0.58 -15.52
N GLN A 697 -1.93 -0.29 -14.87
CA GLN A 697 -0.98 -1.18 -15.53
C GLN A 697 -1.62 -2.51 -15.91
N VAL A 698 -1.49 -2.89 -17.17
CA VAL A 698 -2.02 -4.15 -17.70
C VAL A 698 -1.28 -5.35 -17.11
N GLY A 699 -2.05 -6.29 -16.54
CA GLY A 699 -1.51 -7.51 -15.95
C GLY A 699 -0.99 -7.37 -14.53
N HIS A 700 -1.10 -6.16 -13.91
CA HIS A 700 -0.83 -6.00 -12.49
C HIS A 700 -2.03 -6.52 -11.66
N PRO A 701 -1.81 -7.21 -10.52
CA PRO A 701 -2.91 -7.73 -9.68
C PRO A 701 -3.87 -6.66 -9.18
N ARG A 702 -3.39 -5.44 -8.94
CA ARG A 702 -4.22 -4.27 -8.56
C ARG A 702 -4.83 -3.53 -9.76
N ALA A 703 -4.77 -4.11 -10.96
CA ALA A 703 -5.35 -3.46 -12.14
C ALA A 703 -6.84 -3.14 -11.96
N CYS A 704 -7.24 -1.95 -12.41
CA CYS A 704 -8.63 -1.47 -12.34
C CYS A 704 -9.60 -2.43 -13.06
N SER A 705 -10.91 -2.29 -12.77
CA SER A 705 -11.96 -3.16 -13.33
C SER A 705 -11.98 -3.16 -14.86
N TYR A 706 -11.68 -2.03 -15.49
CA TYR A 706 -11.57 -1.96 -16.95
C TYR A 706 -10.55 -2.95 -17.54
N ILE A 707 -9.41 -3.13 -16.88
CA ILE A 707 -8.37 -4.09 -17.30
C ILE A 707 -8.71 -5.50 -16.81
N SER A 708 -9.08 -5.66 -15.53
CA SER A 708 -9.21 -6.98 -14.90
C SER A 708 -10.40 -7.80 -15.41
N GLN A 709 -11.46 -7.15 -15.93
CA GLN A 709 -12.62 -7.79 -16.53
C GLN A 709 -12.38 -8.26 -17.99
N ARG A 710 -11.25 -7.89 -18.57
CA ARG A 710 -10.85 -8.25 -19.93
C ARG A 710 -9.67 -9.20 -19.88
N GLN A 711 -9.43 -9.91 -20.97
CA GLN A 711 -8.25 -10.77 -21.13
C GLN A 711 -7.24 -10.09 -22.05
N PRO A 712 -6.37 -9.19 -21.51
CA PRO A 712 -5.40 -8.51 -22.33
C PRO A 712 -4.43 -9.51 -22.98
N PRO A 713 -4.04 -9.31 -24.25
CA PRO A 713 -3.04 -10.12 -24.89
C PRO A 713 -1.68 -9.96 -24.18
N ILE A 714 -0.84 -11.00 -24.29
CA ILE A 714 0.50 -11.01 -23.67
C ILE A 714 1.35 -9.78 -24.05
N ARG A 715 1.13 -9.29 -25.27
CA ARG A 715 1.80 -8.11 -25.81
C ARG A 715 1.51 -6.83 -25.02
N ALA A 716 0.31 -6.69 -24.47
CA ALA A 716 -0.10 -5.54 -23.66
C ALA A 716 0.41 -5.59 -22.23
N ARG A 717 0.77 -6.78 -21.74
CA ARG A 717 1.15 -6.99 -20.34
C ARG A 717 2.32 -6.11 -19.95
N GLY A 718 2.15 -5.33 -18.88
CA GLY A 718 3.14 -4.39 -18.35
C GLY A 718 3.00 -2.97 -18.90
N GLY A 719 2.27 -2.77 -20.00
CA GLY A 719 1.98 -1.43 -20.51
C GLY A 719 1.03 -0.67 -19.60
N VAL A 720 1.14 0.66 -19.58
CA VAL A 720 0.36 1.54 -18.72
C VAL A 720 -0.60 2.38 -19.55
N GLN A 721 -1.86 2.45 -19.12
CA GLN A 721 -2.89 3.26 -19.77
C GLN A 721 -2.55 4.75 -19.69
N ASN A 722 -2.83 5.49 -20.77
CA ASN A 722 -2.64 6.95 -20.81
C ASN A 722 -3.75 7.71 -20.07
N ALA A 723 -4.95 7.11 -19.95
CA ALA A 723 -6.05 7.63 -19.15
C ALA A 723 -6.87 6.47 -18.56
N LYS A 724 -7.67 6.76 -17.53
CA LYS A 724 -8.56 5.77 -16.92
C LYS A 724 -9.54 5.23 -17.97
N ASN A 725 -9.67 3.90 -18.03
CA ASN A 725 -10.57 3.19 -18.95
C ASN A 725 -10.22 3.39 -20.45
N GLU A 726 -8.97 3.65 -20.76
CA GLU A 726 -8.47 3.76 -22.12
C GLU A 726 -7.66 2.49 -22.49
N SER A 727 -7.84 1.97 -23.71
CA SER A 727 -7.13 0.78 -24.18
C SER A 727 -5.76 1.09 -24.81
N PHE A 728 -5.49 2.34 -25.06
CA PHE A 728 -4.27 2.77 -25.73
C PHE A 728 -3.07 2.85 -24.78
N LEU A 729 -2.02 2.12 -25.11
CA LEU A 729 -0.74 2.10 -24.38
C LEU A 729 0.32 2.82 -25.19
N ARG A 730 0.99 3.77 -24.57
CA ARG A 730 2.05 4.55 -25.21
C ARG A 730 3.37 4.36 -24.46
N ILE A 731 4.48 4.23 -25.18
CA ILE A 731 5.79 3.88 -24.61
C ILE A 731 6.27 4.88 -23.55
N ASP A 732 6.09 6.19 -23.79
CA ASP A 732 6.50 7.24 -22.85
C ASP A 732 5.73 7.20 -21.53
N VAL A 733 4.44 6.86 -21.56
CA VAL A 733 3.61 6.72 -20.35
C VAL A 733 4.16 5.62 -19.46
N THR A 734 4.50 4.46 -20.04
CA THR A 734 5.11 3.36 -19.28
C THR A 734 6.50 3.75 -18.78
N GLN A 735 7.32 4.41 -19.60
CA GLN A 735 8.66 4.85 -19.22
C GLN A 735 8.62 5.80 -18.01
N HIS A 736 7.75 6.81 -18.01
CA HIS A 736 7.60 7.74 -16.88
C HIS A 736 7.16 7.03 -15.61
N GLN A 737 6.23 6.08 -15.70
CA GLN A 737 5.85 5.31 -14.53
C GLN A 737 7.00 4.45 -14.00
N MET A 738 7.80 3.84 -14.86
CA MET A 738 8.99 3.07 -14.42
C MET A 738 9.99 3.95 -13.67
N HIS A 739 10.25 5.15 -14.16
CA HIS A 739 11.14 6.11 -13.47
C HIS A 739 10.58 6.53 -12.11
N ALA A 740 9.29 6.87 -12.03
CA ALA A 740 8.63 7.18 -10.75
C ALA A 740 8.69 6.00 -9.77
N LEU A 741 8.53 4.76 -10.24
CA LEU A 741 8.67 3.55 -9.42
C LEU A 741 10.09 3.36 -8.89
N ILE A 742 11.13 3.58 -9.72
CA ILE A 742 12.54 3.53 -9.29
C ILE A 742 12.78 4.52 -8.16
N LEU A 743 12.33 5.77 -8.31
CA LEU A 743 12.48 6.80 -7.29
C LEU A 743 11.70 6.46 -6.02
N THR A 744 10.48 5.94 -6.13
CA THR A 744 9.67 5.51 -4.98
C THR A 744 10.39 4.41 -4.21
N LEU A 745 10.90 3.38 -4.90
CA LEU A 745 11.64 2.29 -4.27
C LEU A 745 12.93 2.77 -3.58
N LYS A 746 13.64 3.74 -4.16
CA LYS A 746 14.83 4.33 -3.55
C LYS A 746 14.51 5.14 -2.29
N ILE A 747 13.49 6.00 -2.34
CA ILE A 747 13.20 6.96 -1.28
C ILE A 747 12.41 6.33 -0.13
N TYR A 748 11.38 5.54 -0.43
CA TYR A 748 10.54 4.93 0.61
C TYR A 748 11.16 3.69 1.24
N PHE A 749 11.95 2.91 0.47
CA PHE A 749 12.42 1.59 0.88
C PHE A 749 13.94 1.47 0.98
N GLY A 750 14.66 2.57 0.73
CA GLY A 750 16.12 2.59 0.76
C GLY A 750 16.78 1.64 -0.25
N ALA A 751 16.01 1.16 -1.24
CA ALA A 751 16.48 0.16 -2.20
C ALA A 751 17.34 0.85 -3.28
N GLN A 752 18.61 1.08 -3.00
CA GLN A 752 19.53 1.78 -3.92
C GLN A 752 19.72 1.01 -5.23
N ARG A 753 19.71 -0.31 -5.19
CA ARG A 753 19.72 -1.19 -6.36
C ARG A 753 18.85 -2.42 -6.10
N LEU A 754 18.17 -2.90 -7.12
CA LEU A 754 17.30 -4.07 -7.05
C LEU A 754 17.83 -5.15 -8.00
N SER A 755 18.22 -6.32 -7.45
CA SER A 755 18.51 -7.49 -8.30
C SER A 755 17.17 -8.15 -8.65
N ILE A 756 16.76 -8.04 -9.90
CA ILE A 756 15.62 -8.76 -10.47
C ILE A 756 16.20 -9.98 -11.18
N GLY A 757 16.16 -11.14 -10.49
CA GLY A 757 16.56 -12.43 -11.05
C GLY A 757 15.54 -12.95 -12.05
#